data_ef6a4f7c163fc063d17f267f0d6cace2
#
_entry.id   ef6a4f7c163fc063d17f267f0d6cace2
#
_cell.length_a   1.000
_cell.length_b   1.000
_cell.length_c   1.000
_cell.angle_alpha   90.00
_cell.angle_beta   90.00
_cell.angle_gamma   90.00
#
_symmetry.space_group_name_H-M   'P 1'
#
loop_
_entity.id
_entity.type
_entity.pdbx_description
1 polymer ?
#
loop_
_entity_poly.entity_id
_entity_poly.type
_entity_poly.pdbx_seq_one_letter_code
_entity_poly.pdbx_strand_id
1 'polypeptide(L)'
;MITTVGTKMKALSENRLFLPSLLTLALLTGFLPRYIRAQPRPRFPVGEIVNPSAELTDSNQRPLHWTIEPRPPAALTPAVLDSATAHHGSRSLLLTAGNFSWSNKVLVRPYATYRLSGWIKTEAVPAAAGWGARFELRGVNVPSPPRPITGTADWTKVEIVFDTDGQDSFILAATLGRSRAPRSAQPAEPPPALGKAWFDDLRLELLSARELKPSVVIDAAKTREPMPDLIYGQFIEHLGRCIYGGIWAEMLEDRKFYSAVGETRRGGNFVPSPWRAVGEPSAVMMRKENAFVGEHSPEVSLRGDGSPAGIAQSGLGLVAGKGYVGYVILAGDASAAPIEVSLIWGSGPRDRQTVRLSKLTSEFRKFPLRFKAGASTDNATLEIVSRGRGRFRIGTASLMPDDNIRGMRRDTLALLRQLNAPIYRWPGGNFVSGYNWKDGIGDRDRRPPRKNPAWAGIESNDFGLHEFFELCRELKAEPFIALNTGLGSVELAAEQVEYVNGGPETPMGRLRASNGHREPFRCRYWAVGNEMSGDWQLGHVPIEEFVKRHNAFAQAVLKVDPSIVLVASGEAVRPSSDWDRKLLAHSAEYIHLNSKHFYRQDWHGGGLMTHVLQIGDAIRAIAEAHREYLRTIPEIRGKNIRVALDEWNYWYGPHVFGELGTRYFLRDALGIAAGINEYSRQTDVIALACYAQTVNVIGAIKTSKTAAVLDSTGMALVMYRRHFGTIPVQVTGSAEPLDVAVAWSRDRKALTISVINPTYEPQQLSFTLSGATLAPQGKSWVLTAADDFAFNEPGKPPAVQFTEQPVHGITNSLFVAPASATIFWIPVK
;
A
#
# COMPACT_ATOMS: atom_id res chain seq x y z
N MET A 1 -13.53 55.53 17.54
CA MET A 1 -12.35 56.17 18.09
C MET A 1 -11.20 55.40 17.54
N ILE A 2 -10.61 55.80 16.44
CA ILE A 2 -9.45 56.73 16.36
C ILE A 2 -8.23 56.05 17.01
N THR A 3 -7.11 55.69 16.37
CA THR A 3 -6.36 56.44 15.36
C THR A 3 -5.29 55.56 14.70
N THR A 4 -5.14 55.76 13.44
CA THR A 4 -4.00 55.59 12.55
C THR A 4 -2.69 56.18 13.11
N VAL A 5 -1.53 55.52 12.86
CA VAL A 5 -0.28 56.23 12.46
C VAL A 5 0.54 55.30 11.59
N GLY A 6 0.77 55.73 10.37
CA GLY A 6 1.78 55.24 9.46
C GLY A 6 3.05 56.09 9.63
N THR A 7 4.16 55.49 9.25
CA THR A 7 5.35 56.27 8.92
C THR A 7 6.15 55.62 7.81
N LYS A 8 6.43 56.46 6.83
CA LYS A 8 7.27 56.30 5.66
C LYS A 8 8.77 56.23 5.98
N MET A 9 9.45 55.81 4.96
CA MET A 9 10.81 56.22 4.46
C MET A 9 11.89 55.17 4.66
N LYS A 10 12.82 54.90 3.81
CA LYS A 10 13.33 55.55 2.58
C LYS A 10 14.27 54.54 1.88
N ALA A 11 14.36 54.65 0.59
CA ALA A 11 15.35 53.98 -0.26
C ALA A 11 16.78 54.37 0.12
N LEU A 12 17.71 53.42 -0.03
CA LEU A 12 19.09 53.75 -0.43
C LEU A 12 19.60 52.64 -1.36
N SER A 13 20.10 53.11 -2.42
CA SER A 13 20.64 52.66 -3.66
C SER A 13 21.90 51.81 -3.56
N GLU A 14 22.09 51.01 -4.64
CA GLU A 14 23.34 50.64 -5.28
C GLU A 14 24.19 49.55 -4.62
N ASN A 15 24.13 48.33 -5.27
CA ASN A 15 25.31 47.86 -5.97
C ASN A 15 24.97 46.81 -7.02
N ARG A 16 25.25 47.15 -8.27
CA ARG A 16 25.33 46.27 -9.42
C ARG A 16 26.51 45.33 -9.24
N LEU A 17 26.32 44.05 -9.56
CA LEU A 17 27.32 43.26 -10.29
C LEU A 17 26.77 41.94 -10.80
N PHE A 18 26.70 41.84 -12.11
CA PHE A 18 26.82 40.69 -13.00
C PHE A 18 25.86 39.48 -12.85
N LEU A 19 24.80 39.50 -13.63
CA LEU A 19 24.26 38.35 -14.31
C LEU A 19 24.49 38.55 -15.82
N PRO A 20 25.29 37.76 -16.46
CA PRO A 20 25.15 37.54 -17.93
C PRO A 20 24.72 36.13 -18.21
N SER A 21 23.88 36.01 -19.25
CA SER A 21 23.56 34.80 -20.02
C SER A 21 22.53 33.83 -19.56
N LEU A 22 21.26 34.26 -19.45
CA LEU A 22 20.08 33.40 -19.53
C LEU A 22 18.99 33.94 -20.49
N LEU A 23 19.36 34.93 -21.33
CA LEU A 23 18.39 35.57 -22.22
C LEU A 23 18.51 35.16 -23.71
N THR A 24 19.43 34.25 -24.06
CA THR A 24 19.66 33.88 -25.47
C THR A 24 19.03 32.52 -25.85
N LEU A 25 18.42 31.78 -24.91
CA LEU A 25 17.73 30.52 -25.22
C LEU A 25 16.20 30.64 -25.35
N ALA A 26 15.66 31.85 -25.14
CA ALA A 26 14.21 32.10 -25.15
C ALA A 26 13.63 32.50 -26.50
N LEU A 27 14.45 32.64 -27.54
CA LEU A 27 13.98 33.10 -28.86
C LEU A 27 13.87 32.02 -29.93
N LEU A 28 14.15 30.76 -29.61
CA LEU A 28 13.98 29.63 -30.55
C LEU A 28 12.86 28.64 -30.16
N THR A 29 12.09 28.91 -29.07
CA THR A 29 10.96 28.09 -28.67
C THR A 29 9.68 28.93 -28.61
N GLY A 30 9.24 29.42 -29.73
CA GLY A 30 7.91 29.99 -29.88
C GLY A 30 6.84 28.92 -29.82
N PHE A 31 6.60 28.30 -28.67
CA PHE A 31 5.42 27.55 -28.27
C PHE A 31 5.78 26.61 -27.12
N LEU A 32 6.23 27.18 -25.97
CA LEU A 32 6.12 26.47 -24.72
C LEU A 32 4.70 26.66 -24.19
N PRO A 33 3.90 25.59 -24.00
CA PRO A 33 2.63 25.74 -23.35
C PRO A 33 2.82 26.32 -21.93
N ARG A 34 1.89 27.18 -21.51
CA ARG A 34 1.90 27.82 -20.17
C ARG A 34 1.89 26.78 -19.05
N TYR A 35 3.04 26.23 -18.72
CA TYR A 35 3.29 25.40 -17.56
C TYR A 35 4.16 26.13 -16.57
N ILE A 36 3.58 27.09 -15.83
CA ILE A 36 4.14 27.53 -14.58
C ILE A 36 3.22 26.97 -13.46
N ARG A 37 3.16 25.66 -13.31
CA ARG A 37 3.02 25.03 -12.01
C ARG A 37 4.43 24.78 -11.48
N ALA A 38 4.63 24.96 -10.17
CA ALA A 38 5.91 24.71 -9.54
C ALA A 38 6.46 23.35 -10.03
N GLN A 39 7.69 23.35 -10.54
CA GLN A 39 8.31 22.09 -10.98
C GLN A 39 8.58 21.23 -9.76
N PRO A 40 8.42 19.89 -9.83
CA PRO A 40 8.76 19.01 -8.73
C PRO A 40 10.19 19.23 -8.26
N ARG A 41 10.36 19.34 -6.95
CA ARG A 41 11.67 19.57 -6.33
C ARG A 41 11.98 18.42 -5.39
N PRO A 42 13.26 18.02 -5.27
CA PRO A 42 13.64 17.00 -4.30
C PRO A 42 13.43 17.55 -2.87
N ARG A 43 12.99 16.70 -1.97
CA ARG A 43 12.87 17.02 -0.54
C ARG A 43 14.23 17.30 0.10
N PHE A 44 15.28 16.68 -0.43
CA PHE A 44 16.67 16.90 -0.04
C PHE A 44 17.46 17.46 -1.23
N PRO A 45 18.47 18.32 -1.02
CA PRO A 45 19.30 18.81 -2.11
C PRO A 45 20.10 17.67 -2.76
N VAL A 46 20.24 17.73 -4.07
CA VAL A 46 21.05 16.77 -4.83
C VAL A 46 22.50 17.23 -4.86
N GLY A 47 23.44 16.36 -4.51
CA GLY A 47 24.87 16.64 -4.48
C GLY A 47 25.33 17.36 -3.20
N GLU A 48 24.54 17.34 -2.14
CA GLU A 48 24.89 17.95 -0.86
C GLU A 48 24.63 16.97 0.30
N ILE A 49 25.44 17.03 1.33
CA ILE A 49 25.23 16.34 2.59
C ILE A 49 24.44 17.28 3.49
N VAL A 50 23.25 16.87 3.93
CA VAL A 50 22.46 17.67 4.85
C VAL A 50 23.03 17.55 6.25
N ASN A 51 23.27 18.70 6.93
CA ASN A 51 23.86 18.77 8.27
C ASN A 51 25.26 18.11 8.35
N PRO A 52 26.23 18.55 7.53
CA PRO A 52 27.51 17.86 7.33
C PRO A 52 28.45 17.88 8.54
N SER A 53 28.27 18.86 9.45
CA SER A 53 29.03 19.02 10.71
C SER A 53 28.13 18.81 11.94
N ALA A 54 26.97 18.17 11.78
CA ALA A 54 26.04 17.82 12.87
C ALA A 54 25.55 18.99 13.75
N GLU A 55 25.61 20.24 13.27
CA GLU A 55 25.24 21.45 14.01
C GLU A 55 23.73 21.58 14.23
N LEU A 56 22.90 21.05 13.32
CA LEU A 56 21.43 21.11 13.40
C LEU A 56 20.89 19.92 14.22
N THR A 57 20.07 20.22 15.24
CA THR A 57 19.49 19.20 16.13
C THR A 57 17.97 19.31 16.24
N ASP A 58 17.34 18.21 16.64
CA ASP A 58 15.93 18.16 17.05
C ASP A 58 15.75 18.68 18.50
N SER A 59 14.50 18.69 18.99
CA SER A 59 14.17 19.07 20.36
C SER A 59 14.81 18.16 21.44
N ASN A 60 15.28 16.98 21.08
CA ASN A 60 15.95 16.02 21.96
C ASN A 60 17.47 16.06 21.83
N GLN A 61 18.03 17.09 21.22
CA GLN A 61 19.45 17.26 20.93
C GLN A 61 20.06 16.14 20.05
N ARG A 62 19.28 15.53 19.17
CA ARG A 62 19.76 14.54 18.20
C ARG A 62 20.09 15.26 16.90
N PRO A 63 21.22 14.91 16.23
CA PRO A 63 21.58 15.56 14.97
C PRO A 63 20.52 15.25 13.89
N LEU A 64 19.98 16.31 13.28
CA LEU A 64 19.02 16.14 12.19
C LEU A 64 19.67 15.42 11.01
N HIS A 65 18.91 14.55 10.36
CA HIS A 65 19.29 13.73 9.20
C HIS A 65 20.35 12.66 9.47
N TRP A 66 20.82 12.52 10.71
CA TRP A 66 21.69 11.44 11.12
C TRP A 66 20.96 10.42 11.97
N THR A 67 21.16 9.15 11.67
CA THR A 67 20.58 8.02 12.41
C THR A 67 21.66 7.06 12.85
N ILE A 68 21.41 6.34 13.96
CA ILE A 68 22.33 5.32 14.45
C ILE A 68 21.93 3.96 13.91
N GLU A 69 22.88 3.26 13.31
CA GLU A 69 22.72 1.90 12.77
C GLU A 69 23.80 0.93 13.29
N PRO A 70 23.43 -0.32 13.65
CA PRO A 70 22.05 -0.79 13.89
C PRO A 70 21.42 -0.05 15.06
N ARG A 71 20.08 -0.15 15.19
CA ARG A 71 19.38 0.44 16.35
C ARG A 71 19.94 -0.14 17.66
N PRO A 72 20.47 0.69 18.57
CA PRO A 72 21.06 0.19 19.80
C PRO A 72 19.99 -0.35 20.76
N PRO A 73 20.33 -1.36 21.60
CA PRO A 73 19.52 -1.72 22.74
C PRO A 73 19.29 -0.56 23.68
N ALA A 74 18.18 -0.49 24.39
CA ALA A 74 17.80 0.64 25.25
C ALA A 74 18.82 0.98 26.35
N ALA A 75 19.63 0.02 26.76
CA ALA A 75 20.67 0.20 27.80
C ALA A 75 22.03 0.69 27.25
N LEU A 76 22.17 0.84 25.90
CA LEU A 76 23.45 1.19 25.28
C LEU A 76 23.35 2.53 24.57
N THR A 77 24.29 3.44 24.85
CA THR A 77 24.43 4.73 24.15
C THR A 77 25.75 4.74 23.36
N PRO A 78 25.81 4.07 22.20
CA PRO A 78 27.06 3.89 21.47
C PRO A 78 27.47 5.11 20.66
N ALA A 79 26.57 6.09 20.53
CA ALA A 79 26.72 7.23 19.65
C ALA A 79 26.15 8.50 20.34
N VAL A 80 26.94 9.57 20.35
CA VAL A 80 26.62 10.82 21.03
C VAL A 80 26.98 11.98 20.11
N LEU A 81 26.26 13.07 20.23
CA LEU A 81 26.68 14.36 19.68
C LEU A 81 27.64 15.00 20.67
N ASP A 82 28.92 15.18 20.30
CA ASP A 82 29.93 15.75 21.16
C ASP A 82 30.07 17.26 20.92
N SER A 83 30.01 18.06 21.98
CA SER A 83 30.21 19.50 21.95
C SER A 83 31.56 19.94 22.54
N ALA A 84 32.35 18.99 23.03
CA ALA A 84 33.67 19.27 23.58
C ALA A 84 34.80 19.15 22.54
N THR A 85 34.58 18.33 21.50
CA THR A 85 35.57 18.05 20.46
C THR A 85 34.94 18.20 19.09
N ALA A 86 35.30 19.23 18.33
CA ALA A 86 34.85 19.47 16.96
C ALA A 86 36.06 19.87 16.08
N HIS A 87 36.00 19.54 14.79
CA HIS A 87 36.94 20.04 13.79
C HIS A 87 36.45 21.38 13.23
N HIS A 88 35.14 21.43 12.93
CA HIS A 88 34.49 22.64 12.43
C HIS A 88 33.19 22.90 13.20
N GLY A 89 32.92 24.18 13.50
CA GLY A 89 31.72 24.55 14.25
C GLY A 89 31.84 24.26 15.76
N SER A 90 30.77 23.75 16.36
CA SER A 90 30.65 23.52 17.80
C SER A 90 30.40 22.07 18.19
N ARG A 91 30.25 21.17 17.22
CA ARG A 91 29.82 19.79 17.47
C ARG A 91 30.45 18.79 16.51
N SER A 92 30.55 17.55 16.94
CA SER A 92 30.93 16.44 16.07
C SER A 92 30.14 15.15 16.39
N LEU A 93 30.15 14.20 15.48
CA LEU A 93 29.53 12.88 15.66
C LEU A 93 30.51 11.98 16.38
N LEU A 94 30.22 11.59 17.63
CA LEU A 94 31.03 10.66 18.41
C LEU A 94 30.45 9.26 18.43
N LEU A 95 31.32 8.26 18.22
CA LEU A 95 31.06 6.85 18.48
C LEU A 95 31.97 6.36 19.61
N THR A 96 31.35 5.74 20.62
CA THR A 96 32.02 5.19 21.82
C THR A 96 31.94 3.68 21.91
N ALA A 97 31.25 3.03 20.98
CA ALA A 97 31.12 1.58 20.88
C ALA A 97 31.26 1.14 19.43
N GLY A 98 31.89 0.00 19.21
CA GLY A 98 32.11 -0.52 17.86
C GLY A 98 30.89 -1.24 17.27
N ASN A 99 30.97 -1.42 15.96
CA ASN A 99 29.89 -1.97 15.12
C ASN A 99 28.65 -1.10 15.04
N PHE A 100 28.78 0.18 15.31
CA PHE A 100 27.77 1.21 15.09
C PHE A 100 28.24 2.24 14.06
N SER A 101 27.29 2.89 13.45
CA SER A 101 27.53 3.96 12.48
C SER A 101 26.52 5.09 12.69
N TRP A 102 26.96 6.32 12.49
CA TRP A 102 26.10 7.42 12.14
C TRP A 102 25.85 7.37 10.64
N SER A 103 24.60 7.25 10.23
CA SER A 103 24.20 7.12 8.84
C SER A 103 23.39 8.32 8.39
N ASN A 104 23.76 8.87 7.23
CA ASN A 104 23.07 9.97 6.54
C ASN A 104 22.78 9.55 5.10
N LYS A 105 21.60 9.90 4.60
CA LYS A 105 21.24 9.64 3.22
C LYS A 105 21.54 10.85 2.36
N VAL A 106 22.25 10.60 1.27
CA VAL A 106 22.71 11.64 0.34
C VAL A 106 22.13 11.39 -1.05
N LEU A 107 21.46 12.39 -1.61
CA LEU A 107 21.01 12.36 -3.00
C LEU A 107 22.15 12.83 -3.91
N VAL A 108 22.32 12.13 -5.03
CA VAL A 108 23.36 12.41 -6.03
C VAL A 108 22.80 12.33 -7.44
N ARG A 109 23.52 12.86 -8.41
CA ARG A 109 23.23 12.64 -9.82
C ARG A 109 23.65 11.21 -10.20
N PRO A 110 22.83 10.46 -10.91
CA PRO A 110 23.25 9.19 -11.48
C PRO A 110 24.32 9.42 -12.57
N TYR A 111 25.13 8.41 -12.82
CA TYR A 111 26.21 8.43 -13.83
C TYR A 111 27.19 9.60 -13.63
N ALA A 112 27.60 9.82 -12.39
CA ALA A 112 28.48 10.91 -12.01
C ALA A 112 29.59 10.43 -11.07
N THR A 113 30.72 11.09 -11.13
CA THR A 113 31.84 10.87 -10.21
C THR A 113 31.88 11.97 -9.16
N TYR A 114 31.93 11.59 -7.91
CA TYR A 114 32.00 12.51 -6.76
C TYR A 114 33.25 12.28 -5.94
N ARG A 115 33.68 13.33 -5.23
CA ARG A 115 34.63 13.24 -4.12
C ARG A 115 33.90 13.55 -2.82
N LEU A 116 33.91 12.59 -1.89
CA LEU A 116 33.60 12.83 -0.48
C LEU A 116 34.88 13.20 0.25
N SER A 117 34.88 14.24 1.07
CA SER A 117 35.90 14.51 2.07
C SER A 117 35.28 14.72 3.45
N GLY A 118 36.03 14.40 4.51
CA GLY A 118 35.61 14.59 5.88
C GLY A 118 36.78 14.35 6.83
N TRP A 119 36.61 14.70 8.10
CA TRP A 119 37.63 14.57 9.11
C TRP A 119 37.26 13.54 10.16
N ILE A 120 38.28 12.74 10.56
CA ILE A 120 38.15 11.71 11.59
C ILE A 120 39.22 11.89 12.63
N LYS A 121 38.87 11.90 13.92
CA LYS A 121 39.75 11.84 15.08
C LYS A 121 39.49 10.54 15.84
N THR A 122 40.55 9.92 16.38
CA THR A 122 40.42 8.66 17.10
C THR A 122 41.18 8.70 18.44
N GLU A 123 40.68 7.92 19.40
CA GLU A 123 41.31 7.72 20.72
C GLU A 123 41.26 6.23 21.05
N ALA A 124 42.41 5.59 21.17
CA ALA A 124 42.62 4.22 21.58
C ALA A 124 41.83 3.16 20.71
N VAL A 125 41.67 3.42 19.43
CA VAL A 125 40.97 2.48 18.52
C VAL A 125 41.85 1.26 18.23
N PRO A 126 41.37 0.01 18.44
CA PRO A 126 42.20 -1.17 18.26
C PRO A 126 42.78 -1.33 16.85
N ALA A 127 44.07 -1.70 16.74
CA ALA A 127 44.71 -1.98 15.47
C ALA A 127 44.56 -3.46 15.08
N ALA A 128 43.29 -3.90 14.92
CA ALA A 128 42.93 -5.25 14.50
C ALA A 128 42.54 -5.29 13.02
N ALA A 129 42.77 -6.42 12.35
CA ALA A 129 42.48 -6.54 10.92
C ALA A 129 41.02 -6.23 10.57
N GLY A 130 40.82 -5.24 9.70
CA GLY A 130 39.50 -4.75 9.26
C GLY A 130 38.77 -3.88 10.27
N TRP A 131 39.36 -3.55 11.42
CA TRP A 131 38.84 -2.62 12.44
C TRP A 131 39.34 -1.21 12.19
N GLY A 132 38.56 -0.22 12.66
CA GLY A 132 38.92 1.16 12.69
C GLY A 132 37.77 2.11 12.46
N ALA A 133 38.10 3.40 12.48
CA ALA A 133 37.19 4.48 12.15
C ALA A 133 37.30 4.83 10.65
N ARG A 134 36.17 4.97 9.97
CA ARG A 134 36.13 5.26 8.52
C ARG A 134 34.78 5.81 8.07
N PHE A 135 34.78 6.39 6.89
CA PHE A 135 33.56 6.60 6.11
C PHE A 135 33.30 5.40 5.20
N GLU A 136 32.05 4.92 5.19
CA GLU A 136 31.56 3.89 4.26
C GLU A 136 30.46 4.52 3.39
N LEU A 137 30.53 4.26 2.08
CA LEU A 137 29.52 4.63 1.11
C LEU A 137 28.77 3.38 0.68
N ARG A 138 27.52 3.25 1.08
CA ARG A 138 26.71 2.07 0.79
C ARG A 138 25.74 2.37 -0.34
N GLY A 139 25.74 1.53 -1.37
CA GLY A 139 24.88 1.66 -2.55
C GLY A 139 25.58 2.27 -3.78
N VAL A 140 26.83 2.65 -3.67
CA VAL A 140 27.67 3.14 -4.78
C VAL A 140 28.99 2.39 -4.85
N ASN A 141 29.65 2.47 -6.01
CA ASN A 141 30.92 1.81 -6.25
C ASN A 141 32.09 2.68 -5.77
N VAL A 142 32.88 2.15 -4.85
CA VAL A 142 34.10 2.79 -4.33
C VAL A 142 35.32 1.97 -4.77
N PRO A 143 35.99 2.33 -5.85
CA PRO A 143 37.10 1.52 -6.39
C PRO A 143 38.27 1.39 -5.43
N SER A 144 38.57 2.42 -4.64
CA SER A 144 39.71 2.47 -3.73
C SER A 144 39.29 3.02 -2.36
N PRO A 145 38.69 2.19 -1.49
CA PRO A 145 38.31 2.63 -0.16
C PRO A 145 39.56 2.93 0.69
N PRO A 146 39.57 4.07 1.43
CA PRO A 146 40.69 4.41 2.31
C PRO A 146 40.83 3.41 3.45
N ARG A 147 42.04 3.31 3.97
CA ARG A 147 42.33 2.44 5.14
C ARG A 147 41.64 3.02 6.37
N PRO A 148 41.03 2.17 7.22
CA PRO A 148 40.47 2.64 8.50
C PRO A 148 41.55 3.27 9.40
N ILE A 149 41.18 4.29 10.15
CA ILE A 149 42.08 4.92 11.15
C ILE A 149 42.00 4.12 12.44
N THR A 150 43.15 3.76 12.98
CA THR A 150 43.32 3.00 14.23
C THR A 150 44.26 3.74 15.17
N GLY A 151 44.35 3.31 16.44
CA GLY A 151 45.17 3.96 17.47
C GLY A 151 44.53 5.28 17.96
N THR A 152 45.41 6.19 18.36
CA THR A 152 45.06 7.57 18.71
C THR A 152 45.65 8.48 17.64
N ALA A 153 44.78 9.16 16.92
CA ALA A 153 45.13 10.09 15.86
C ALA A 153 44.33 11.38 16.01
N ASP A 154 44.98 12.51 15.82
CA ASP A 154 44.30 13.78 15.72
C ASP A 154 43.54 13.90 14.40
N TRP A 155 42.75 14.95 14.24
CA TRP A 155 41.92 15.19 13.05
C TRP A 155 42.69 14.90 11.76
N THR A 156 42.27 13.86 11.11
CA THR A 156 42.86 13.32 9.87
C THR A 156 41.84 13.44 8.75
N LYS A 157 42.21 14.12 7.68
CA LYS A 157 41.38 14.27 6.50
C LYS A 157 41.31 12.93 5.73
N VAL A 158 40.10 12.51 5.40
CA VAL A 158 39.83 11.34 4.58
C VAL A 158 39.13 11.77 3.29
N GLU A 159 39.59 11.29 2.15
CA GLU A 159 38.97 11.56 0.86
C GLU A 159 38.62 10.23 0.17
N ILE A 160 37.44 10.19 -0.48
CA ILE A 160 36.92 9.05 -1.22
C ILE A 160 36.39 9.53 -2.55
N VAL A 161 36.94 9.01 -3.64
CA VAL A 161 36.39 9.21 -4.98
C VAL A 161 35.55 7.99 -5.33
N PHE A 162 34.35 8.20 -5.83
CA PHE A 162 33.42 7.14 -6.15
C PHE A 162 32.53 7.49 -7.35
N ASP A 163 32.02 6.45 -8.02
CA ASP A 163 31.09 6.57 -9.11
C ASP A 163 29.69 6.17 -8.65
N THR A 164 28.69 6.92 -9.09
CA THR A 164 27.29 6.66 -8.75
C THR A 164 26.65 5.62 -9.66
N ASP A 165 27.28 5.29 -10.79
CA ASP A 165 26.68 4.47 -11.84
C ASP A 165 25.23 4.92 -12.11
N GLY A 166 24.25 4.01 -12.10
CA GLY A 166 22.84 4.33 -12.22
C GLY A 166 22.15 4.73 -10.90
N GLN A 167 22.90 4.95 -9.80
CA GLN A 167 22.30 5.27 -8.50
C GLN A 167 22.11 6.78 -8.33
N ASP A 168 20.98 7.18 -7.79
CA ASP A 168 20.65 8.58 -7.49
C ASP A 168 20.71 8.92 -5.97
N SER A 169 21.19 7.98 -5.17
CA SER A 169 21.42 8.15 -3.73
C SER A 169 22.40 7.12 -3.19
N PHE A 170 22.99 7.45 -2.04
CA PHE A 170 23.78 6.51 -1.24
C PHE A 170 23.61 6.77 0.24
N ILE A 171 23.98 5.79 1.08
CA ILE A 171 24.06 5.99 2.52
C ILE A 171 25.52 6.27 2.89
N LEU A 172 25.78 7.46 3.41
CA LEU A 172 27.02 7.83 4.02
C LEU A 172 27.01 7.33 5.47
N ALA A 173 27.94 6.47 5.82
CA ALA A 173 28.06 5.95 7.18
C ALA A 173 29.42 6.32 7.77
N ALA A 174 29.41 7.10 8.87
CA ALA A 174 30.56 7.32 9.74
C ALA A 174 30.62 6.16 10.74
N THR A 175 31.59 5.28 10.60
CA THR A 175 31.59 3.95 11.22
C THR A 175 32.82 3.75 12.12
N LEU A 176 32.58 3.21 13.33
CA LEU A 176 33.61 2.67 14.19
C LEU A 176 33.37 1.15 14.33
N GLY A 177 34.32 0.32 13.90
CA GLY A 177 34.17 -1.13 14.03
C GLY A 177 34.77 -1.89 12.87
N ARG A 178 34.31 -3.13 12.69
CA ARG A 178 34.78 -4.02 11.63
C ARG A 178 34.07 -3.69 10.30
N SER A 179 34.83 -3.78 9.21
CA SER A 179 34.22 -3.76 7.87
C SER A 179 33.20 -4.89 7.75
N ARG A 180 32.01 -4.62 7.19
CA ARG A 180 30.99 -5.67 6.99
C ARG A 180 31.57 -6.78 6.13
N ALA A 181 31.82 -7.96 6.75
CA ALA A 181 32.09 -9.18 6.00
C ALA A 181 30.79 -9.65 5.30
N PRO A 182 30.90 -10.40 4.17
CA PRO A 182 29.75 -11.05 3.56
C PRO A 182 29.00 -11.90 4.60
N ARG A 183 27.66 -12.01 4.47
CA ARG A 183 26.75 -12.71 5.40
C ARG A 183 27.10 -14.16 5.75
N SER A 184 28.08 -14.77 5.06
CA SER A 184 28.55 -16.15 5.26
C SER A 184 29.65 -16.32 6.32
N ALA A 185 30.20 -15.24 6.90
CA ALA A 185 31.22 -15.34 7.94
C ALA A 185 30.55 -15.38 9.32
N GLN A 186 30.91 -16.40 10.12
CA GLN A 186 30.48 -16.52 11.52
C GLN A 186 30.81 -15.25 12.33
N PRO A 187 29.98 -14.84 13.31
CA PRO A 187 30.28 -13.72 14.16
C PRO A 187 31.57 -13.99 14.95
N ALA A 188 32.61 -13.21 14.68
CA ALA A 188 33.81 -13.23 15.50
C ALA A 188 33.52 -12.59 16.86
N GLU A 189 34.19 -13.02 17.89
CA GLU A 189 34.11 -12.48 19.25
C GLU A 189 34.12 -10.95 19.26
N PRO A 190 33.35 -10.30 20.15
CA PRO A 190 33.39 -8.86 20.29
C PRO A 190 34.81 -8.42 20.69
N PRO A 191 35.33 -7.33 20.13
CA PRO A 191 36.69 -6.88 20.44
C PRO A 191 36.80 -6.42 21.92
N PRO A 192 37.96 -6.54 22.50
CA PRO A 192 38.24 -5.90 23.78
C PRO A 192 38.12 -4.37 23.64
N ALA A 193 37.86 -3.69 24.73
CA ALA A 193 37.64 -2.26 24.92
C ALA A 193 37.83 -1.39 23.65
N LEU A 194 36.75 -0.84 23.17
CA LEU A 194 36.70 -0.07 21.92
C LEU A 194 37.05 1.36 22.24
N GLY A 195 37.99 1.94 21.50
CA GLY A 195 38.30 3.37 21.55
C GLY A 195 37.13 4.24 21.07
N LYS A 196 37.39 5.52 20.95
CA LYS A 196 36.43 6.51 20.48
C LYS A 196 36.79 6.99 19.06
N ALA A 197 35.77 7.43 18.31
CA ALA A 197 35.97 8.09 17.02
C ALA A 197 35.01 9.26 16.88
N TRP A 198 35.53 10.40 16.45
CA TRP A 198 34.79 11.61 16.10
C TRP A 198 34.83 11.84 14.60
N PHE A 199 33.72 12.29 14.05
CA PHE A 199 33.56 12.55 12.62
C PHE A 199 32.96 13.92 12.41
N ASP A 200 33.52 14.72 11.48
CA ASP A 200 33.12 16.08 11.29
C ASP A 200 33.50 16.64 9.91
N ASP A 201 33.00 17.87 9.59
CA ASP A 201 33.30 18.68 8.40
C ASP A 201 33.29 17.86 7.08
N LEU A 202 32.15 17.23 6.82
CA LEU A 202 31.98 16.44 5.61
C LEU A 202 31.60 17.33 4.42
N ARG A 203 32.17 17.03 3.25
CA ARG A 203 31.89 17.74 1.99
C ARG A 203 31.73 16.76 0.85
N LEU A 204 30.83 17.08 -0.05
CA LEU A 204 30.62 16.34 -1.29
C LEU A 204 30.83 17.27 -2.47
N GLU A 205 31.72 16.87 -3.39
CA GLU A 205 32.09 17.63 -4.58
C GLU A 205 31.78 16.79 -5.83
N LEU A 206 31.04 17.37 -6.78
CA LEU A 206 30.83 16.76 -8.11
C LEU A 206 32.09 16.99 -8.96
N LEU A 207 32.76 15.90 -9.38
CA LEU A 207 33.94 15.98 -10.25
C LEU A 207 33.54 15.92 -11.73
N SER A 208 32.63 15.04 -12.10
CA SER A 208 32.14 14.89 -13.46
C SER A 208 30.74 14.26 -13.48
N ALA A 209 29.99 14.48 -14.55
CA ALA A 209 28.73 13.79 -14.79
C ALA A 209 28.61 13.49 -16.28
N ARG A 210 28.10 12.28 -16.59
CA ARG A 210 27.76 11.90 -17.95
C ARG A 210 26.52 12.65 -18.42
N GLU A 211 26.58 13.26 -19.60
CA GLU A 211 25.39 13.78 -20.25
C GLU A 211 24.53 12.60 -20.76
N LEU A 212 23.31 12.49 -20.27
CA LEU A 212 22.35 11.47 -20.70
C LEU A 212 21.56 12.01 -21.89
N LYS A 213 21.48 11.23 -22.97
CA LYS A 213 20.73 11.56 -24.20
C LYS A 213 19.79 10.40 -24.51
N PRO A 214 18.60 10.36 -23.89
CA PRO A 214 17.64 9.28 -24.10
C PRO A 214 17.31 9.14 -25.60
N SER A 215 17.57 7.97 -26.16
CA SER A 215 17.31 7.67 -27.55
C SER A 215 16.91 6.22 -27.74
N VAL A 216 15.75 5.97 -28.34
CA VAL A 216 15.21 4.62 -28.56
C VAL A 216 14.89 4.38 -30.02
N VAL A 217 14.90 3.11 -30.39
CA VAL A 217 14.40 2.62 -31.68
C VAL A 217 13.12 1.84 -31.41
N ILE A 218 12.03 2.27 -32.02
CA ILE A 218 10.71 1.67 -31.95
C ILE A 218 10.43 0.92 -33.25
N ASP A 219 10.26 -0.39 -33.17
CA ASP A 219 9.85 -1.21 -34.30
C ASP A 219 8.36 -1.59 -34.14
N ALA A 220 7.48 -0.79 -34.72
CA ALA A 220 6.04 -0.95 -34.59
C ALA A 220 5.51 -2.22 -35.28
N ALA A 221 6.26 -2.81 -36.22
CA ALA A 221 5.91 -4.07 -36.85
C ALA A 221 6.21 -5.30 -35.96
N LYS A 222 7.17 -5.19 -35.04
CA LYS A 222 7.52 -6.27 -34.11
C LYS A 222 6.70 -6.15 -32.82
N THR A 223 5.58 -6.84 -32.79
CA THR A 223 4.69 -6.88 -31.62
C THR A 223 5.01 -8.08 -30.71
N ARG A 224 4.72 -7.90 -29.42
CA ARG A 224 4.65 -8.97 -28.43
C ARG A 224 3.23 -9.54 -28.36
N GLU A 225 3.02 -10.61 -27.55
CA GLU A 225 1.69 -11.03 -27.15
C GLU A 225 0.90 -9.87 -26.56
N PRO A 226 -0.39 -9.76 -26.86
CA PRO A 226 -1.24 -8.74 -26.25
C PRO A 226 -1.18 -8.78 -24.74
N MET A 227 -1.12 -7.61 -24.12
CA MET A 227 -1.12 -7.47 -22.67
C MET A 227 -2.45 -7.98 -22.09
N PRO A 228 -2.44 -8.96 -21.17
CA PRO A 228 -3.67 -9.46 -20.57
C PRO A 228 -4.38 -8.35 -19.79
N ASP A 229 -5.71 -8.21 -20.00
CA ASP A 229 -6.48 -7.26 -19.19
C ASP A 229 -6.34 -7.54 -17.68
N LEU A 230 -6.16 -8.80 -17.29
CA LEU A 230 -6.06 -9.24 -15.89
C LEU A 230 -4.85 -8.70 -15.11
N ILE A 231 -3.90 -8.03 -15.76
CA ILE A 231 -2.80 -7.36 -15.06
C ILE A 231 -3.26 -6.12 -14.26
N TYR A 232 -4.46 -5.61 -14.55
CA TYR A 232 -5.09 -4.52 -13.81
C TYR A 232 -6.01 -5.01 -12.69
N GLY A 233 -5.85 -6.27 -12.26
CA GLY A 233 -6.60 -6.86 -11.16
C GLY A 233 -6.35 -6.14 -9.83
N GLN A 234 -7.23 -6.39 -8.88
CA GLN A 234 -7.23 -5.81 -7.55
C GLN A 234 -7.36 -6.91 -6.50
N PHE A 235 -6.86 -6.64 -5.30
CA PHE A 235 -6.94 -7.54 -4.17
C PHE A 235 -7.60 -6.85 -2.99
N ILE A 236 -8.57 -7.50 -2.36
CA ILE A 236 -9.24 -7.06 -1.14
C ILE A 236 -9.16 -8.14 -0.07
N GLU A 237 -8.95 -7.73 1.17
CA GLU A 237 -8.78 -8.63 2.31
C GLU A 237 -9.55 -8.12 3.53
N HIS A 238 -9.94 -9.02 4.43
CA HIS A 238 -10.46 -8.70 5.76
C HIS A 238 -9.31 -8.23 6.68
N LEU A 239 -8.68 -7.13 6.30
CA LEU A 239 -7.53 -6.52 6.96
C LEU A 239 -7.79 -5.03 7.18
N GLY A 240 -7.59 -4.56 8.42
CA GLY A 240 -7.71 -3.16 8.77
C GLY A 240 -9.05 -2.58 8.29
N ARG A 241 -8.98 -1.48 7.53
CA ARG A 241 -10.17 -0.81 6.99
C ARG A 241 -10.38 -1.05 5.49
N CYS A 242 -9.91 -2.17 4.93
CA CYS A 242 -10.11 -2.47 3.51
C CYS A 242 -11.60 -2.72 3.22
N ILE A 243 -12.21 -3.65 3.94
CA ILE A 243 -13.63 -3.99 3.76
C ILE A 243 -14.50 -3.15 4.70
N TYR A 244 -14.40 -3.34 6.02
CA TYR A 244 -15.17 -2.56 6.99
C TYR A 244 -14.60 -1.15 7.15
N GLY A 245 -15.43 -0.12 6.94
CA GLY A 245 -14.99 1.27 6.90
C GLY A 245 -14.31 1.72 5.59
N GLY A 246 -14.11 0.79 4.65
CA GLY A 246 -13.58 1.05 3.31
C GLY A 246 -14.62 0.78 2.23
N ILE A 247 -14.89 -0.47 1.92
CA ILE A 247 -15.87 -0.89 0.90
C ILE A 247 -17.27 -0.98 1.50
N TRP A 248 -17.42 -1.61 2.68
CA TRP A 248 -18.68 -1.88 3.34
C TRP A 248 -19.15 -0.66 4.12
N ALA A 249 -20.44 -0.32 3.99
CA ALA A 249 -21.01 0.92 4.49
C ALA A 249 -21.47 0.86 5.94
N GLU A 250 -21.41 -0.31 6.63
CA GLU A 250 -21.78 -0.41 8.04
C GLU A 250 -20.89 0.52 8.88
N MET A 251 -21.54 1.37 9.66
CA MET A 251 -20.89 2.37 10.49
C MET A 251 -20.60 1.88 11.91
N LEU A 252 -21.32 0.84 12.37
CA LEU A 252 -21.19 0.29 13.71
C LEU A 252 -20.13 -0.80 13.75
N GLU A 253 -19.14 -0.63 14.61
CA GLU A 253 -18.14 -1.66 14.91
C GLU A 253 -18.71 -2.63 15.93
N ASP A 254 -18.28 -3.90 15.87
CA ASP A 254 -18.78 -4.98 16.75
C ASP A 254 -20.30 -4.97 16.97
N ARG A 255 -21.04 -4.80 15.89
CA ARG A 255 -22.50 -4.66 15.92
C ARG A 255 -23.25 -5.89 16.43
N LYS A 256 -22.56 -7.02 16.53
CA LYS A 256 -23.04 -8.34 17.01
C LYS A 256 -22.51 -8.70 18.37
N PHE A 257 -21.87 -7.77 19.06
CA PHE A 257 -21.42 -7.87 20.43
C PHE A 257 -20.48 -9.07 20.70
N TYR A 258 -19.43 -9.25 19.89
CA TYR A 258 -18.36 -10.21 20.21
C TYR A 258 -17.71 -9.87 21.55
N SER A 259 -17.41 -8.60 21.77
CA SER A 259 -16.85 -8.09 23.02
C SER A 259 -17.96 -7.71 23.99
N ALA A 260 -17.74 -7.88 25.30
CA ALA A 260 -18.68 -7.39 26.31
C ALA A 260 -18.76 -5.86 26.26
N VAL A 261 -19.98 -5.32 26.45
CA VAL A 261 -20.18 -3.86 26.54
C VAL A 261 -19.29 -3.29 27.63
N GLY A 262 -18.50 -2.26 27.31
CA GLY A 262 -17.53 -1.65 28.22
C GLY A 262 -16.22 -2.42 28.41
N GLU A 263 -15.97 -3.50 27.66
CA GLU A 263 -14.69 -4.22 27.70
C GLU A 263 -13.54 -3.30 27.21
N THR A 264 -12.53 -3.15 28.05
CA THR A 264 -11.36 -2.29 27.75
C THR A 264 -10.06 -3.05 27.60
N ARG A 265 -10.04 -4.35 28.01
CA ARG A 265 -8.83 -5.19 27.94
C ARG A 265 -8.41 -5.43 26.49
N ARG A 266 -7.09 -5.54 26.28
CA ARG A 266 -6.45 -5.81 24.99
C ARG A 266 -5.50 -6.99 25.09
N GLY A 267 -5.35 -7.70 23.98
CA GLY A 267 -4.44 -8.84 23.88
C GLY A 267 -5.06 -10.19 24.25
N GLY A 268 -4.42 -11.27 23.86
CA GLY A 268 -4.99 -12.61 23.97
C GLY A 268 -6.33 -12.70 23.22
N ASN A 269 -7.39 -13.12 23.91
CA ASN A 269 -8.74 -13.20 23.34
C ASN A 269 -9.60 -11.95 23.59
N PHE A 270 -9.03 -10.90 24.18
CA PHE A 270 -9.77 -9.68 24.49
C PHE A 270 -9.59 -8.63 23.39
N VAL A 271 -10.71 -8.13 22.89
CA VAL A 271 -10.80 -7.00 21.98
C VAL A 271 -11.65 -5.94 22.67
N PRO A 272 -11.17 -4.68 22.78
CA PRO A 272 -11.96 -3.61 23.38
C PRO A 272 -13.29 -3.44 22.68
N SER A 273 -14.36 -3.26 23.45
CA SER A 273 -15.67 -3.00 22.89
C SER A 273 -15.77 -1.53 22.44
N PRO A 274 -16.33 -1.25 21.26
CA PRO A 274 -16.71 0.10 20.89
C PRO A 274 -17.98 0.58 21.59
N TRP A 275 -18.70 -0.34 22.25
CA TRP A 275 -19.94 -0.07 22.98
C TRP A 275 -19.66 0.22 24.45
N ARG A 276 -20.35 1.22 24.97
CA ARG A 276 -20.32 1.59 26.39
C ARG A 276 -21.73 1.56 26.99
N ALA A 277 -21.83 1.32 28.28
CA ALA A 277 -23.09 1.44 29.00
C ALA A 277 -23.53 2.92 29.08
N VAL A 278 -24.84 3.13 29.07
CA VAL A 278 -25.52 4.40 29.38
C VAL A 278 -26.25 4.20 30.69
N GLY A 279 -26.09 5.12 31.63
CA GLY A 279 -26.53 4.96 33.03
C GLY A 279 -25.50 4.14 33.83
N GLU A 280 -25.98 3.39 34.80
CA GLU A 280 -25.11 2.55 35.64
C GLU A 280 -24.53 1.37 34.86
N PRO A 281 -23.23 1.16 34.85
CA PRO A 281 -22.62 0.04 34.14
C PRO A 281 -23.17 -1.33 34.52
N SER A 282 -23.53 -1.53 35.78
CA SER A 282 -24.11 -2.77 36.30
C SER A 282 -25.50 -3.09 35.77
N ALA A 283 -26.17 -2.12 35.14
CA ALA A 283 -27.44 -2.32 34.44
C ALA A 283 -27.31 -3.14 33.17
N VAL A 284 -26.10 -3.25 32.59
CA VAL A 284 -25.83 -3.98 31.33
C VAL A 284 -25.08 -5.28 31.64
N MET A 285 -25.68 -6.40 31.29
CA MET A 285 -25.13 -7.73 31.51
C MET A 285 -25.09 -8.52 30.18
N MET A 286 -23.98 -9.21 29.92
CA MET A 286 -23.86 -10.09 28.74
C MET A 286 -24.50 -11.44 29.02
N ARG A 287 -25.64 -11.74 28.37
CA ARG A 287 -26.38 -13.00 28.57
C ARG A 287 -26.01 -14.00 27.49
N LYS A 288 -25.64 -15.22 27.91
CA LYS A 288 -25.36 -16.36 27.02
C LYS A 288 -26.64 -17.11 26.63
N GLU A 289 -27.58 -17.23 27.56
CA GLU A 289 -28.82 -17.94 27.34
C GLU A 289 -29.66 -17.22 26.28
N ASN A 290 -30.06 -17.95 25.24
CA ASN A 290 -30.84 -17.42 24.11
C ASN A 290 -30.20 -16.18 23.49
N ALA A 291 -28.87 -16.17 23.31
CA ALA A 291 -28.17 -15.15 22.55
C ALA A 291 -28.76 -15.07 21.14
N PHE A 292 -28.86 -13.86 20.59
CA PHE A 292 -29.35 -13.69 19.23
C PHE A 292 -28.37 -14.25 18.20
N VAL A 293 -27.06 -13.92 18.34
CA VAL A 293 -25.97 -14.39 17.51
C VAL A 293 -24.67 -14.40 18.35
N GLY A 294 -23.74 -15.28 18.00
CA GLY A 294 -22.48 -15.41 18.74
C GLY A 294 -22.70 -16.05 20.13
N GLU A 295 -21.84 -15.68 21.08
CA GLU A 295 -21.86 -16.30 22.41
C GLU A 295 -22.82 -15.64 23.41
N HIS A 296 -23.16 -14.37 23.21
CA HIS A 296 -23.97 -13.61 24.17
C HIS A 296 -24.67 -12.41 23.52
N SER A 297 -25.66 -11.87 24.21
CA SER A 297 -26.32 -10.62 23.84
C SER A 297 -26.41 -9.70 25.07
N PRO A 298 -26.26 -8.36 24.92
CA PRO A 298 -26.48 -7.40 25.99
C PRO A 298 -27.92 -7.44 26.50
N GLU A 299 -28.09 -7.63 27.81
CA GLU A 299 -29.36 -7.42 28.51
C GLU A 299 -29.26 -6.19 29.40
N VAL A 300 -30.22 -5.29 29.27
CA VAL A 300 -30.32 -4.06 30.06
C VAL A 300 -31.41 -4.19 31.08
N SER A 301 -31.10 -4.03 32.37
CA SER A 301 -32.04 -4.01 33.49
C SER A 301 -32.40 -2.57 33.84
N LEU A 302 -33.69 -2.29 33.93
CA LEU A 302 -34.27 -0.97 34.19
C LEU A 302 -34.75 -0.83 35.62
N ARG A 303 -34.41 0.27 36.29
CA ARG A 303 -34.78 0.55 37.68
C ARG A 303 -36.28 0.88 37.85
N GLY A 304 -36.93 1.40 36.80
CA GLY A 304 -38.31 1.82 36.85
C GLY A 304 -38.53 3.18 37.52
N ASP A 305 -37.46 3.92 37.77
CA ASP A 305 -37.47 5.26 38.38
C ASP A 305 -37.42 6.41 37.32
N GLY A 306 -37.47 6.04 36.03
CA GLY A 306 -37.37 6.98 34.90
C GLY A 306 -35.94 7.36 34.50
N SER A 307 -34.90 6.87 35.18
CA SER A 307 -33.52 7.03 34.76
C SER A 307 -33.23 6.23 33.48
N PRO A 308 -32.41 6.75 32.54
CA PRO A 308 -32.07 6.02 31.32
C PRO A 308 -31.08 4.93 31.61
N ALA A 309 -31.27 3.75 30.99
CA ALA A 309 -30.29 2.69 30.95
C ALA A 309 -30.25 2.07 29.55
N GLY A 310 -29.02 1.71 29.08
CA GLY A 310 -28.82 1.17 27.74
C GLY A 310 -27.37 1.12 27.34
N ILE A 311 -27.12 1.21 26.03
CA ILE A 311 -25.79 1.20 25.45
C ILE A 311 -25.62 2.29 24.39
N ALA A 312 -24.38 2.69 24.12
CA ALA A 312 -24.05 3.67 23.09
C ALA A 312 -22.72 3.36 22.42
N GLN A 313 -22.61 3.73 21.14
CA GLN A 313 -21.34 3.71 20.39
C GLN A 313 -21.11 5.10 19.79
N SER A 314 -19.93 5.66 20.05
CA SER A 314 -19.50 6.99 19.56
C SER A 314 -18.51 6.86 18.41
N GLY A 315 -18.07 8.00 17.86
CA GLY A 315 -17.06 8.03 16.80
C GLY A 315 -17.64 7.82 15.41
N LEU A 316 -18.95 8.01 15.19
CA LEU A 316 -19.57 7.84 13.88
C LEU A 316 -19.41 9.12 13.05
N GLY A 317 -19.18 8.94 11.72
CA GLY A 317 -19.09 10.06 10.79
C GLY A 317 -20.43 10.42 10.18
N LEU A 318 -20.88 11.67 10.32
CA LEU A 318 -22.11 12.17 9.73
C LEU A 318 -21.84 13.38 8.82
N VAL A 319 -22.70 13.52 7.79
CA VAL A 319 -22.73 14.68 6.90
C VAL A 319 -24.08 15.38 7.08
N ALA A 320 -24.07 16.68 7.30
CA ALA A 320 -25.28 17.49 7.47
C ALA A 320 -26.27 17.29 6.31
N GLY A 321 -27.52 17.06 6.63
CA GLY A 321 -28.58 16.86 5.64
C GLY A 321 -28.66 15.47 5.02
N LYS A 322 -27.64 14.60 5.23
CA LYS A 322 -27.60 13.22 4.71
C LYS A 322 -28.53 12.32 5.54
N GLY A 323 -29.19 11.38 4.86
CA GLY A 323 -30.00 10.33 5.47
C GLY A 323 -29.16 9.13 5.91
N TYR A 324 -29.63 8.46 6.96
CA TYR A 324 -29.05 7.22 7.48
C TYR A 324 -30.15 6.22 7.74
N VAL A 325 -29.95 4.98 7.37
CA VAL A 325 -30.89 3.87 7.55
C VAL A 325 -30.23 2.77 8.35
N GLY A 326 -31.05 2.07 9.11
CA GLY A 326 -30.56 0.94 9.91
C GLY A 326 -31.70 0.20 10.58
N TYR A 327 -31.34 -0.53 11.58
CA TYR A 327 -32.29 -1.25 12.42
C TYR A 327 -31.62 -1.66 13.74
N VAL A 328 -32.47 -1.99 14.72
CA VAL A 328 -32.07 -2.74 15.91
C VAL A 328 -32.91 -4.00 16.03
N ILE A 329 -32.34 -5.09 16.53
CA ILE A 329 -33.04 -6.32 16.83
C ILE A 329 -33.14 -6.44 18.36
N LEU A 330 -34.37 -6.42 18.89
CA LEU A 330 -34.65 -6.30 20.32
C LEU A 330 -35.63 -7.39 20.76
N ALA A 331 -35.47 -7.84 22.02
CA ALA A 331 -36.43 -8.62 22.77
C ALA A 331 -36.55 -8.05 24.19
N GLY A 332 -37.62 -8.27 24.90
CA GLY A 332 -37.75 -7.83 26.29
C GLY A 332 -39.17 -7.77 26.82
N ASP A 333 -39.27 -7.29 28.04
CA ASP A 333 -40.56 -7.07 28.73
C ASP A 333 -41.33 -5.94 28.06
N ALA A 334 -42.64 -6.07 27.94
CA ALA A 334 -43.50 -5.00 27.39
C ALA A 334 -43.35 -3.70 28.18
N SER A 335 -43.10 -3.77 29.49
CA SER A 335 -42.91 -2.64 30.42
C SER A 335 -41.57 -1.92 30.21
N ALA A 336 -40.61 -2.50 29.47
CA ALA A 336 -39.37 -1.84 29.12
C ALA A 336 -39.52 -0.86 27.96
N ALA A 337 -40.62 -0.93 27.21
CA ALA A 337 -40.96 0.05 26.18
C ALA A 337 -41.42 1.41 26.78
N PRO A 338 -41.21 2.53 26.09
CA PRO A 338 -40.56 2.62 24.78
C PRO A 338 -39.01 2.50 24.86
N ILE A 339 -38.42 1.87 23.87
CA ILE A 339 -36.96 1.96 23.64
C ILE A 339 -36.71 3.18 22.77
N GLU A 340 -35.82 4.05 23.18
CA GLU A 340 -35.38 5.23 22.44
C GLU A 340 -34.06 4.94 21.75
N VAL A 341 -34.04 5.04 20.42
CA VAL A 341 -32.83 4.93 19.61
C VAL A 341 -32.51 6.30 19.04
N SER A 342 -31.39 6.90 19.46
CA SER A 342 -31.00 8.27 19.13
C SER A 342 -29.72 8.31 18.34
N LEU A 343 -29.71 9.04 17.22
CA LEU A 343 -28.48 9.45 16.53
C LEU A 343 -28.14 10.88 16.96
N ILE A 344 -26.99 11.07 17.61
CA ILE A 344 -26.61 12.29 18.31
C ILE A 344 -25.36 12.86 17.60
N TRP A 345 -25.41 14.14 17.18
CA TRP A 345 -24.35 14.82 16.45
C TRP A 345 -23.73 16.02 17.19
N GLY A 346 -24.20 16.32 18.39
CA GLY A 346 -23.68 17.41 19.22
C GLY A 346 -24.14 17.31 20.67
N SER A 347 -23.85 18.31 21.48
CA SER A 347 -24.14 18.32 22.93
C SER A 347 -25.48 18.98 23.30
N GLY A 348 -26.07 19.70 22.37
CA GLY A 348 -27.35 20.39 22.62
C GLY A 348 -28.55 19.43 22.63
N PRO A 349 -29.65 19.82 23.29
CA PRO A 349 -30.86 18.98 23.36
C PRO A 349 -31.51 18.74 21.98
N ARG A 350 -31.24 19.60 20.99
CA ARG A 350 -31.72 19.46 19.59
C ARG A 350 -30.68 18.80 18.67
N ASP A 351 -29.52 18.48 19.16
CA ASP A 351 -28.44 17.89 18.37
C ASP A 351 -28.57 16.37 18.25
N ARG A 352 -29.82 15.91 18.09
CA ARG A 352 -30.18 14.50 17.94
C ARG A 352 -31.49 14.32 17.22
N GLN A 353 -31.65 13.13 16.66
CA GLN A 353 -32.94 12.61 16.22
C GLN A 353 -33.18 11.27 16.94
N THR A 354 -34.38 11.07 17.47
CA THR A 354 -34.75 9.89 18.23
C THR A 354 -35.91 9.14 17.56
N VAL A 355 -35.76 7.84 17.41
CA VAL A 355 -36.85 6.91 17.03
C VAL A 355 -37.33 6.20 18.29
N ARG A 356 -38.63 6.22 18.56
CA ARG A 356 -39.24 5.56 19.71
C ARG A 356 -39.92 4.27 19.29
N LEU A 357 -39.53 3.16 19.92
CA LEU A 357 -40.05 1.82 19.67
C LEU A 357 -40.99 1.43 20.81
N SER A 358 -42.31 1.49 20.55
CA SER A 358 -43.34 1.39 21.59
C SER A 358 -43.77 -0.05 21.93
N LYS A 359 -43.31 -1.06 21.18
CA LYS A 359 -43.74 -2.46 21.41
C LYS A 359 -42.51 -3.37 21.50
N LEU A 360 -42.40 -4.07 22.62
CA LEU A 360 -41.43 -5.16 22.77
C LEU A 360 -42.17 -6.48 23.02
N THR A 361 -41.53 -7.57 22.66
CA THR A 361 -41.95 -8.95 22.94
C THR A 361 -40.78 -9.72 23.51
N SER A 362 -41.04 -10.86 24.15
CA SER A 362 -40.01 -11.77 24.67
C SER A 362 -39.12 -12.35 23.58
N GLU A 363 -39.56 -12.34 22.33
CA GLU A 363 -38.80 -12.80 21.17
C GLU A 363 -38.12 -11.65 20.45
N PHE A 364 -36.92 -11.90 19.87
CA PHE A 364 -36.19 -10.93 19.08
C PHE A 364 -36.96 -10.52 17.82
N ARG A 365 -37.18 -9.25 17.67
CA ARG A 365 -37.80 -8.64 16.49
C ARG A 365 -36.96 -7.50 15.94
N LYS A 366 -36.98 -7.34 14.62
CA LYS A 366 -36.26 -6.31 13.87
C LYS A 366 -37.09 -5.03 13.79
N PHE A 367 -36.52 -3.90 14.26
CA PHE A 367 -37.15 -2.58 14.23
C PHE A 367 -36.34 -1.67 13.31
N PRO A 368 -36.93 -1.16 12.22
CA PRO A 368 -36.25 -0.28 11.29
C PRO A 368 -35.99 1.10 11.90
N LEU A 369 -34.88 1.72 11.49
CA LEU A 369 -34.47 3.06 11.90
C LEU A 369 -34.24 3.92 10.67
N ARG A 370 -34.60 5.22 10.76
CA ARG A 370 -34.28 6.24 9.78
C ARG A 370 -33.92 7.52 10.50
N PHE A 371 -32.78 8.11 10.08
CA PHE A 371 -32.31 9.37 10.62
C PHE A 371 -31.89 10.31 9.49
N LYS A 372 -31.93 11.62 9.77
CA LYS A 372 -31.36 12.67 8.94
C LYS A 372 -30.46 13.53 9.82
N ALA A 373 -29.16 13.57 9.52
CA ALA A 373 -28.21 14.31 10.35
C ALA A 373 -28.44 15.83 10.27
N GLY A 374 -28.50 16.50 11.43
CA GLY A 374 -28.62 17.95 11.50
C GLY A 374 -27.28 18.67 11.31
N ALA A 375 -26.17 18.01 11.59
CA ALA A 375 -24.82 18.58 11.46
C ALA A 375 -23.81 17.55 10.96
N SER A 376 -22.69 18.03 10.37
CA SER A 376 -21.53 17.20 10.04
C SER A 376 -20.65 17.04 11.26
N THR A 377 -20.19 15.82 11.51
CA THR A 377 -19.26 15.50 12.61
C THR A 377 -18.61 14.14 12.35
N ASP A 378 -17.39 13.95 12.85
CA ASP A 378 -16.71 12.65 12.87
C ASP A 378 -16.85 11.91 14.21
N ASN A 379 -17.67 12.45 15.14
CA ASN A 379 -17.84 11.91 16.49
C ASN A 379 -19.31 11.84 16.93
N ALA A 380 -20.19 11.46 16.01
CA ALA A 380 -21.57 11.20 16.37
C ALA A 380 -21.71 9.91 17.20
N THR A 381 -22.84 9.80 17.90
CA THR A 381 -23.16 8.67 18.78
C THR A 381 -24.49 8.05 18.40
N LEU A 382 -24.54 6.73 18.27
CA LEU A 382 -25.79 5.96 18.32
C LEU A 382 -26.03 5.50 19.76
N GLU A 383 -27.20 5.85 20.32
CA GLU A 383 -27.62 5.51 21.68
C GLU A 383 -28.90 4.69 21.64
N ILE A 384 -28.94 3.57 22.39
CA ILE A 384 -30.12 2.68 22.52
C ILE A 384 -30.42 2.57 24.01
N VAL A 385 -31.50 3.24 24.45
CA VAL A 385 -31.85 3.35 25.89
C VAL A 385 -33.34 3.17 26.13
N SER A 386 -33.66 2.84 27.39
CA SER A 386 -35.03 2.93 27.90
C SER A 386 -35.08 3.60 29.28
N ARG A 387 -36.28 4.14 29.64
CA ARG A 387 -36.64 4.71 30.92
C ARG A 387 -37.80 3.96 31.59
N GLY A 388 -38.19 2.80 31.02
CA GLY A 388 -39.26 1.94 31.52
C GLY A 388 -38.88 1.13 32.73
N ARG A 389 -39.46 -0.05 32.88
CA ARG A 389 -39.13 -1.01 33.95
C ARG A 389 -38.97 -2.41 33.37
N GLY A 390 -38.31 -3.28 34.10
CA GLY A 390 -38.04 -4.65 33.63
C GLY A 390 -36.76 -4.76 32.86
N ARG A 391 -36.72 -5.56 31.79
CA ARG A 391 -35.47 -5.83 31.02
C ARG A 391 -35.73 -5.80 29.53
N PHE A 392 -34.68 -5.45 28.76
CA PHE A 392 -34.63 -5.69 27.32
C PHE A 392 -33.27 -6.18 26.87
N ARG A 393 -33.25 -6.92 25.76
CA ARG A 393 -32.04 -7.47 25.17
C ARG A 393 -31.84 -6.92 23.76
N ILE A 394 -30.57 -6.75 23.40
CA ILE A 394 -30.16 -6.24 22.09
C ILE A 394 -29.48 -7.39 21.35
N GLY A 395 -30.07 -7.86 20.24
CA GLY A 395 -29.53 -8.95 19.45
C GLY A 395 -28.42 -8.46 18.51
N THR A 396 -28.68 -7.40 17.79
CA THR A 396 -27.73 -6.70 16.90
C THR A 396 -28.29 -5.33 16.54
N ALA A 397 -27.41 -4.47 16.03
CA ALA A 397 -27.77 -3.17 15.47
C ALA A 397 -27.09 -2.97 14.10
N SER A 398 -27.61 -2.07 13.27
CA SER A 398 -27.00 -1.68 11.99
C SER A 398 -27.30 -0.22 11.72
N LEU A 399 -26.36 0.52 11.17
CA LEU A 399 -26.52 1.89 10.73
C LEU A 399 -25.65 2.13 9.49
N MET A 400 -26.27 2.55 8.40
CA MET A 400 -25.57 2.85 7.14
C MET A 400 -26.05 4.17 6.56
N PRO A 401 -25.27 4.89 5.74
CA PRO A 401 -25.80 5.94 4.87
C PRO A 401 -26.95 5.40 4.00
N ASP A 402 -28.00 6.15 3.80
CA ASP A 402 -29.17 5.72 3.02
C ASP A 402 -28.93 5.61 1.52
N ASP A 403 -27.83 6.23 1.07
CA ASP A 403 -27.35 6.15 -0.32
C ASP A 403 -26.39 4.99 -0.58
N ASN A 404 -26.17 4.10 0.39
CA ASN A 404 -25.36 2.90 0.17
C ASN A 404 -25.93 2.04 -0.98
N ILE A 405 -25.05 1.37 -1.69
CA ILE A 405 -25.44 0.48 -2.78
C ILE A 405 -25.28 -0.97 -2.31
N ARG A 406 -26.38 -1.61 -1.93
CA ARG A 406 -26.40 -3.00 -1.44
C ARG A 406 -25.43 -3.26 -0.27
N GLY A 407 -25.32 -2.29 0.62
CA GLY A 407 -24.41 -2.33 1.76
C GLY A 407 -23.00 -1.78 1.46
N MET A 408 -22.68 -1.43 0.23
CA MET A 408 -21.38 -0.86 -0.15
C MET A 408 -21.41 0.67 -0.08
N ARG A 409 -20.30 1.27 0.31
CA ARG A 409 -20.13 2.73 0.31
C ARG A 409 -20.19 3.25 -1.12
N ARG A 410 -21.11 4.21 -1.36
CA ARG A 410 -21.32 4.80 -2.67
C ARG A 410 -20.09 5.53 -3.22
N ASP A 411 -19.40 6.29 -2.36
CA ASP A 411 -18.18 7.03 -2.72
C ASP A 411 -17.04 6.09 -3.10
N THR A 412 -16.78 5.05 -2.31
CA THR A 412 -15.78 4.05 -2.60
C THR A 412 -16.11 3.27 -3.88
N LEU A 413 -17.37 2.84 -4.04
CA LEU A 413 -17.79 2.10 -5.23
C LEU A 413 -17.63 2.92 -6.52
N ALA A 414 -17.84 4.24 -6.44
CA ALA A 414 -17.60 5.14 -7.58
C ALA A 414 -16.13 5.18 -7.99
N LEU A 415 -15.20 5.14 -7.04
CA LEU A 415 -13.77 5.09 -7.30
C LEU A 415 -13.31 3.71 -7.80
N LEU A 416 -13.88 2.62 -7.27
CA LEU A 416 -13.65 1.26 -7.77
C LEU A 416 -14.07 1.12 -9.24
N ARG A 417 -15.19 1.74 -9.63
CA ARG A 417 -15.60 1.83 -11.05
C ARG A 417 -14.62 2.62 -11.90
N GLN A 418 -13.95 3.64 -11.35
CA GLN A 418 -12.92 4.40 -12.06
C GLN A 418 -11.63 3.58 -12.28
N LEU A 419 -11.25 2.74 -11.31
CA LEU A 419 -10.15 1.78 -11.46
C LEU A 419 -10.44 0.79 -12.60
N ASN A 420 -11.70 0.45 -12.84
CA ASN A 420 -12.13 -0.45 -13.91
C ASN A 420 -11.32 -1.76 -13.94
N ALA A 421 -11.14 -2.33 -12.75
CA ALA A 421 -10.38 -3.56 -12.60
C ALA A 421 -11.16 -4.76 -13.16
N PRO A 422 -10.50 -5.63 -13.94
CA PRO A 422 -11.16 -6.76 -14.58
C PRO A 422 -11.40 -7.95 -13.64
N ILE A 423 -10.69 -8.01 -12.52
CA ILE A 423 -10.71 -9.12 -11.58
C ILE A 423 -10.45 -8.63 -10.15
N TYR A 424 -11.12 -9.22 -9.18
CA TYR A 424 -10.90 -8.98 -7.74
C TYR A 424 -10.57 -10.28 -7.04
N ARG A 425 -9.45 -10.30 -6.32
CA ARG A 425 -9.03 -11.40 -5.44
C ARG A 425 -9.57 -11.20 -4.02
N TRP A 426 -10.12 -12.27 -3.40
CA TRP A 426 -10.71 -12.30 -2.05
C TRP A 426 -10.67 -13.75 -1.49
N PRO A 427 -10.77 -14.03 -0.18
CA PRO A 427 -11.01 -13.15 0.97
C PRO A 427 -9.73 -12.59 1.56
N GLY A 428 -8.58 -12.93 1.04
CA GLY A 428 -7.32 -12.48 1.54
C GLY A 428 -6.17 -13.30 1.04
N GLY A 429 -5.12 -12.84 1.48
CA GLY A 429 -3.86 -12.94 2.07
C GLY A 429 -3.88 -13.86 3.30
N ASN A 430 -3.29 -13.36 4.37
CA ASN A 430 -3.17 -14.17 5.60
C ASN A 430 -4.50 -14.57 6.22
N PHE A 431 -5.54 -13.75 6.03
CA PHE A 431 -6.87 -14.01 6.56
C PHE A 431 -7.46 -15.36 6.12
N VAL A 432 -7.25 -15.76 4.86
CA VAL A 432 -7.90 -16.95 4.32
C VAL A 432 -7.54 -18.22 5.08
N SER A 433 -6.30 -18.34 5.57
CA SER A 433 -5.80 -19.57 6.21
C SER A 433 -6.48 -19.92 7.53
N GLY A 434 -7.18 -18.97 8.15
CA GLY A 434 -7.99 -19.20 9.34
C GLY A 434 -9.50 -19.00 9.14
N TYR A 435 -9.95 -18.74 7.92
CA TYR A 435 -11.33 -18.39 7.63
C TYR A 435 -12.19 -19.60 7.25
N ASN A 436 -13.35 -19.71 7.92
CA ASN A 436 -14.40 -20.64 7.51
C ASN A 436 -15.45 -19.90 6.67
N TRP A 437 -15.48 -20.14 5.36
CA TRP A 437 -16.41 -19.47 4.44
C TRP A 437 -17.90 -19.67 4.79
N LYS A 438 -18.25 -20.77 5.51
CA LYS A 438 -19.62 -21.04 5.97
C LYS A 438 -20.12 -20.03 7.00
N ASP A 439 -19.22 -19.39 7.76
CA ASP A 439 -19.58 -18.29 8.66
C ASP A 439 -20.07 -17.04 7.90
N GLY A 440 -19.66 -16.89 6.62
CA GLY A 440 -19.98 -15.74 5.76
C GLY A 440 -21.19 -15.93 4.82
N ILE A 441 -22.05 -16.93 5.03
CA ILE A 441 -23.25 -17.18 4.19
C ILE A 441 -24.54 -17.17 5.00
N GLY A 442 -25.70 -17.14 4.34
CA GLY A 442 -27.02 -17.11 4.98
C GLY A 442 -27.39 -15.71 5.50
N ASP A 443 -28.32 -15.67 6.47
CA ASP A 443 -28.79 -14.42 7.08
C ASP A 443 -27.64 -13.66 7.75
N ARG A 444 -27.32 -12.49 7.24
CA ARG A 444 -26.21 -11.63 7.72
C ARG A 444 -26.26 -11.36 9.22
N ASP A 445 -27.46 -11.17 9.77
CA ASP A 445 -27.63 -10.86 11.19
C ASP A 445 -27.38 -12.09 12.09
N ARG A 446 -27.41 -13.29 11.50
CA ARG A 446 -27.16 -14.57 12.19
C ARG A 446 -25.76 -15.14 11.94
N ARG A 447 -24.97 -14.53 11.06
CA ARG A 447 -23.57 -14.94 10.84
C ARG A 447 -22.76 -14.65 12.10
N PRO A 448 -21.97 -15.62 12.62
CA PRO A 448 -21.28 -15.45 13.90
C PRO A 448 -20.13 -14.44 13.79
N PRO A 449 -20.00 -13.48 14.71
CA PRO A 449 -18.80 -12.67 14.80
C PRO A 449 -17.64 -13.53 15.28
N ARG A 450 -16.44 -13.30 14.73
CA ARG A 450 -15.20 -14.00 15.09
C ARG A 450 -14.08 -13.02 15.36
N LYS A 451 -13.12 -13.40 16.20
CA LYS A 451 -11.83 -12.70 16.21
C LYS A 451 -11.16 -12.91 14.85
N ASN A 452 -10.63 -11.86 14.24
CA ASN A 452 -9.89 -12.00 13.00
C ASN A 452 -8.70 -12.95 13.23
N PRO A 453 -8.53 -14.00 12.40
CA PRO A 453 -7.51 -15.02 12.66
C PRO A 453 -6.08 -14.53 12.39
N ALA A 454 -5.91 -13.51 11.55
CA ALA A 454 -4.61 -13.05 11.09
C ALA A 454 -4.31 -11.59 11.47
N TRP A 455 -5.34 -10.76 11.64
CA TRP A 455 -5.22 -9.32 11.81
C TRP A 455 -5.90 -8.83 13.09
N ALA A 456 -5.79 -7.55 13.37
CA ALA A 456 -6.49 -6.95 14.50
C ALA A 456 -8.02 -6.90 14.27
N GLY A 457 -8.78 -6.85 15.37
CA GLY A 457 -10.21 -6.61 15.36
C GLY A 457 -11.09 -7.86 15.23
N ILE A 458 -12.34 -7.60 14.95
CA ILE A 458 -13.43 -8.58 14.86
C ILE A 458 -13.90 -8.70 13.42
N GLU A 459 -13.99 -9.92 12.92
CA GLU A 459 -14.70 -10.25 11.70
C GLU A 459 -16.18 -10.44 12.01
N SER A 460 -17.00 -9.53 11.52
CA SER A 460 -18.45 -9.59 11.71
C SER A 460 -19.15 -10.59 10.80
N ASN A 461 -18.45 -11.06 9.77
CA ASN A 461 -19.00 -11.87 8.68
C ASN A 461 -20.16 -11.20 7.91
N ASP A 462 -20.22 -9.88 7.95
CA ASP A 462 -21.23 -9.11 7.19
C ASP A 462 -20.94 -9.08 5.71
N PHE A 463 -19.66 -9.11 5.35
CA PHE A 463 -19.18 -9.23 3.99
C PHE A 463 -18.62 -10.64 3.78
N GLY A 464 -19.34 -11.48 3.08
CA GLY A 464 -18.96 -12.86 2.76
C GLY A 464 -19.05 -13.12 1.27
N LEU A 465 -19.23 -14.40 0.88
CA LEU A 465 -19.30 -14.81 -0.53
C LEU A 465 -20.34 -14.02 -1.32
N HIS A 466 -21.56 -13.87 -0.78
CA HIS A 466 -22.66 -13.21 -1.49
C HIS A 466 -22.36 -11.74 -1.76
N GLU A 467 -21.84 -11.04 -0.77
CA GLU A 467 -21.47 -9.63 -0.87
C GLU A 467 -20.28 -9.42 -1.79
N PHE A 468 -19.32 -10.37 -1.81
CA PHE A 468 -18.21 -10.35 -2.74
C PHE A 468 -18.67 -10.53 -4.21
N PHE A 469 -19.52 -11.50 -4.48
CA PHE A 469 -20.09 -11.67 -5.82
C PHE A 469 -20.95 -10.49 -6.26
N GLU A 470 -21.66 -9.88 -5.32
CA GLU A 470 -22.41 -8.66 -5.59
C GLU A 470 -21.50 -7.49 -5.94
N LEU A 471 -20.39 -7.32 -5.21
CA LEU A 471 -19.34 -6.33 -5.54
C LEU A 471 -18.79 -6.57 -6.97
N CYS A 472 -18.44 -7.81 -7.30
CA CYS A 472 -17.94 -8.15 -8.63
C CYS A 472 -18.96 -7.84 -9.74
N ARG A 473 -20.25 -8.09 -9.52
CA ARG A 473 -21.33 -7.74 -10.47
C ARG A 473 -21.45 -6.22 -10.64
N GLU A 474 -21.45 -5.46 -9.55
CA GLU A 474 -21.51 -3.98 -9.58
C GLU A 474 -20.32 -3.36 -10.33
N LEU A 475 -19.17 -4.03 -10.30
CA LEU A 475 -17.93 -3.61 -10.96
C LEU A 475 -17.73 -4.24 -12.34
N LYS A 476 -18.55 -5.23 -12.71
CA LYS A 476 -18.39 -6.04 -13.93
C LYS A 476 -17.01 -6.72 -14.00
N ALA A 477 -16.55 -7.22 -12.86
CA ALA A 477 -15.26 -7.86 -12.69
C ALA A 477 -15.41 -9.36 -12.44
N GLU A 478 -14.40 -10.14 -12.85
CA GLU A 478 -14.27 -11.56 -12.53
C GLU A 478 -13.96 -11.74 -11.03
N PRO A 479 -14.56 -12.71 -10.37
CA PRO A 479 -14.17 -13.12 -9.04
C PRO A 479 -12.92 -14.01 -9.08
N PHE A 480 -12.04 -13.84 -8.09
CA PHE A 480 -10.90 -14.70 -7.85
C PHE A 480 -10.86 -15.04 -6.36
N ILE A 481 -11.07 -16.29 -6.01
CA ILE A 481 -11.21 -16.74 -4.62
C ILE A 481 -9.99 -17.54 -4.20
N ALA A 482 -9.46 -17.22 -3.01
CA ALA A 482 -8.44 -18.02 -2.34
C ALA A 482 -9.10 -19.08 -1.42
N LEU A 483 -8.61 -20.32 -1.47
CA LEU A 483 -9.04 -21.42 -0.62
C LEU A 483 -8.23 -21.48 0.68
N ASN A 484 -8.89 -21.85 1.77
CA ASN A 484 -8.22 -22.07 3.05
C ASN A 484 -7.47 -23.41 3.05
N THR A 485 -6.21 -23.39 2.60
CA THR A 485 -5.31 -24.55 2.68
C THR A 485 -4.45 -24.55 3.95
N GLY A 486 -4.58 -23.53 4.79
CA GLY A 486 -3.85 -23.43 6.06
C GLY A 486 -4.46 -24.34 7.14
N LEU A 487 -5.59 -23.92 7.70
CA LEU A 487 -6.31 -24.63 8.77
C LEU A 487 -7.61 -25.28 8.27
N GLY A 488 -7.99 -25.07 7.00
CA GLY A 488 -9.15 -25.69 6.40
C GLY A 488 -8.91 -27.15 5.95
N SER A 489 -9.99 -27.86 5.60
CA SER A 489 -9.91 -29.23 5.07
C SER A 489 -10.16 -29.26 3.56
N VAL A 490 -9.77 -30.34 2.92
CA VAL A 490 -10.01 -30.62 1.50
C VAL A 490 -11.50 -30.60 1.19
N GLU A 491 -12.32 -31.17 2.08
CA GLU A 491 -13.78 -31.23 1.97
C GLU A 491 -14.37 -29.82 2.03
N LEU A 492 -13.90 -28.97 2.97
CA LEU A 492 -14.38 -27.60 3.10
C LEU A 492 -14.11 -26.78 1.83
N ALA A 493 -12.97 -27.02 1.17
CA ALA A 493 -12.63 -26.38 -0.10
C ALA A 493 -13.50 -26.90 -1.26
N ALA A 494 -13.72 -28.21 -1.37
CA ALA A 494 -14.59 -28.82 -2.37
C ALA A 494 -16.04 -28.33 -2.21
N GLU A 495 -16.55 -28.28 -0.97
CA GLU A 495 -17.87 -27.72 -0.66
C GLU A 495 -17.98 -26.24 -1.04
N GLN A 496 -16.90 -25.46 -0.87
CA GLN A 496 -16.90 -24.04 -1.26
C GLN A 496 -17.02 -23.90 -2.78
N VAL A 497 -16.27 -24.69 -3.55
CA VAL A 497 -16.36 -24.67 -5.02
C VAL A 497 -17.74 -25.15 -5.46
N GLU A 498 -18.29 -26.19 -4.85
CA GLU A 498 -19.64 -26.67 -5.15
C GLU A 498 -20.71 -25.62 -4.78
N TYR A 499 -20.57 -24.94 -3.63
CA TYR A 499 -21.47 -23.85 -3.26
C TYR A 499 -21.46 -22.72 -4.29
N VAL A 500 -20.31 -22.41 -4.84
CA VAL A 500 -20.13 -21.29 -5.79
C VAL A 500 -20.51 -21.70 -7.21
N ASN A 501 -20.05 -22.86 -7.70
CA ASN A 501 -20.15 -23.28 -9.09
C ASN A 501 -21.12 -24.44 -9.34
N GLY A 502 -21.47 -25.22 -8.30
CA GLY A 502 -22.35 -26.39 -8.44
C GLY A 502 -23.78 -26.03 -8.81
N GLY A 503 -24.45 -26.90 -9.56
CA GLY A 503 -25.86 -26.75 -9.92
C GLY A 503 -26.80 -26.79 -8.70
N PRO A 504 -28.06 -26.33 -8.86
CA PRO A 504 -29.03 -26.30 -7.75
C PRO A 504 -29.45 -27.67 -7.25
N GLU A 505 -29.12 -28.75 -7.97
CA GLU A 505 -29.36 -30.16 -7.62
C GLU A 505 -28.30 -30.72 -6.68
N THR A 506 -27.12 -30.09 -6.58
CA THR A 506 -26.05 -30.55 -5.68
C THR A 506 -26.33 -30.13 -4.22
N PRO A 507 -25.75 -30.80 -3.22
CA PRO A 507 -25.93 -30.45 -1.81
C PRO A 507 -25.64 -28.97 -1.49
N MET A 508 -24.47 -28.46 -1.91
CA MET A 508 -24.10 -27.09 -1.65
C MET A 508 -24.83 -26.11 -2.57
N GLY A 509 -25.20 -26.53 -3.78
CA GLY A 509 -26.09 -25.76 -4.68
C GLY A 509 -27.48 -25.55 -4.09
N ARG A 510 -28.04 -26.56 -3.44
CA ARG A 510 -29.31 -26.43 -2.69
C ARG A 510 -29.17 -25.47 -1.50
N LEU A 511 -28.07 -25.55 -0.77
CA LEU A 511 -27.80 -24.60 0.32
C LEU A 511 -27.67 -23.16 -0.21
N ARG A 512 -26.99 -22.97 -1.32
CA ARG A 512 -26.93 -21.65 -1.99
C ARG A 512 -28.31 -21.14 -2.39
N ALA A 513 -29.13 -22.02 -2.97
CA ALA A 513 -30.52 -21.71 -3.37
C ALA A 513 -31.39 -21.32 -2.15
N SER A 514 -31.26 -22.04 -1.03
CA SER A 514 -31.96 -21.69 0.22
C SER A 514 -31.53 -20.34 0.80
N ASN A 515 -30.30 -19.92 0.52
CA ASN A 515 -29.76 -18.62 0.87
C ASN A 515 -30.13 -17.52 -0.14
N GLY A 516 -31.04 -17.79 -1.07
CA GLY A 516 -31.58 -16.81 -2.02
C GLY A 516 -30.89 -16.75 -3.39
N HIS A 517 -29.92 -17.62 -3.67
CA HIS A 517 -29.16 -17.64 -4.92
C HIS A 517 -29.23 -19.00 -5.60
N ARG A 518 -30.25 -19.21 -6.45
CA ARG A 518 -30.47 -20.49 -7.12
C ARG A 518 -29.35 -20.81 -8.11
N GLU A 519 -28.98 -19.83 -8.95
CA GLU A 519 -28.00 -20.03 -10.01
C GLU A 519 -26.57 -19.99 -9.49
N PRO A 520 -25.64 -20.79 -10.08
CA PRO A 520 -24.22 -20.72 -9.78
C PRO A 520 -23.63 -19.32 -10.00
N PHE A 521 -22.71 -18.94 -9.14
CA PHE A 521 -21.98 -17.67 -9.27
C PHE A 521 -20.94 -17.69 -10.39
N ARG A 522 -20.43 -18.89 -10.78
CA ARG A 522 -19.48 -19.13 -11.88
C ARG A 522 -18.12 -18.46 -11.66
N CYS A 523 -17.47 -18.74 -10.55
CA CYS A 523 -16.11 -18.30 -10.29
C CYS A 523 -15.11 -19.18 -11.05
N ARG A 524 -14.28 -18.57 -11.90
CA ARG A 524 -13.29 -19.26 -12.70
C ARG A 524 -11.93 -19.41 -12.01
N TYR A 525 -11.49 -18.41 -11.26
CA TYR A 525 -10.13 -18.35 -10.70
C TYR A 525 -10.11 -18.71 -9.22
N TRP A 526 -9.25 -19.68 -8.85
CA TRP A 526 -9.13 -20.18 -7.49
C TRP A 526 -7.67 -20.33 -7.09
N ALA A 527 -7.25 -19.64 -6.03
CA ALA A 527 -5.92 -19.84 -5.44
C ALA A 527 -5.96 -21.03 -4.46
N VAL A 528 -5.02 -21.94 -4.59
CA VAL A 528 -4.84 -23.08 -3.67
C VAL A 528 -3.93 -22.64 -2.54
N GLY A 529 -4.49 -21.85 -1.63
CA GLY A 529 -3.78 -21.22 -0.51
C GLY A 529 -3.26 -19.82 -0.79
N ASN A 530 -2.60 -19.24 0.21
CA ASN A 530 -1.93 -17.96 0.19
C ASN A 530 -0.59 -18.03 0.90
N GLU A 531 0.50 -17.58 0.28
CA GLU A 531 1.85 -17.43 0.88
C GLU A 531 2.32 -18.62 1.72
N MET A 532 1.95 -19.84 1.35
CA MET A 532 2.26 -21.03 2.14
C MET A 532 3.76 -21.34 2.27
N SER A 533 4.61 -20.62 1.49
CA SER A 533 6.06 -20.65 1.63
C SER A 533 6.57 -19.86 2.86
N GLY A 534 5.78 -18.93 3.40
CA GLY A 534 6.16 -18.08 4.52
C GLY A 534 5.79 -18.69 5.87
N ASP A 535 6.69 -18.64 6.83
CA ASP A 535 6.50 -19.13 8.21
C ASP A 535 5.51 -18.25 9.02
N TRP A 536 5.17 -17.07 8.52
CA TRP A 536 4.13 -16.20 9.09
C TRP A 536 2.71 -16.66 8.77
N GLN A 537 2.54 -17.53 7.74
CA GLN A 537 1.23 -17.98 7.28
C GLN A 537 0.67 -19.08 8.18
N LEU A 538 -0.58 -18.93 8.64
CA LEU A 538 -1.25 -19.95 9.42
C LEU A 538 -1.30 -21.28 8.65
N GLY A 539 -0.89 -22.37 9.31
CA GLY A 539 -0.84 -23.70 8.70
C GLY A 539 0.32 -23.91 7.74
N HIS A 540 1.35 -23.02 7.77
CA HIS A 540 2.61 -23.25 7.07
C HIS A 540 3.19 -24.62 7.38
N VAL A 541 3.71 -25.30 6.36
CA VAL A 541 4.40 -26.60 6.45
C VAL A 541 5.56 -26.61 5.44
N PRO A 542 6.55 -27.51 5.63
CA PRO A 542 7.61 -27.70 4.64
C PRO A 542 7.08 -28.01 3.24
N ILE A 543 7.82 -27.67 2.22
CA ILE A 543 7.39 -27.78 0.81
C ILE A 543 6.96 -29.19 0.42
N GLU A 544 7.62 -30.23 0.93
CA GLU A 544 7.28 -31.63 0.62
C GLU A 544 5.89 -32.04 1.15
N GLU A 545 5.49 -31.47 2.27
CA GLU A 545 4.17 -31.65 2.82
C GLU A 545 3.14 -30.75 2.11
N PHE A 546 3.54 -29.53 1.79
CA PHE A 546 2.66 -28.62 1.06
C PHE A 546 2.31 -29.13 -0.33
N VAL A 547 3.26 -29.71 -1.07
CA VAL A 547 2.99 -30.38 -2.37
C VAL A 547 1.87 -31.41 -2.25
N LYS A 548 1.93 -32.28 -1.23
CA LYS A 548 0.87 -33.28 -0.98
C LYS A 548 -0.47 -32.61 -0.68
N ARG A 549 -0.45 -31.60 0.18
CA ARG A 549 -1.63 -30.80 0.53
C ARG A 549 -2.21 -30.10 -0.69
N HIS A 550 -1.39 -29.40 -1.45
CA HIS A 550 -1.78 -28.71 -2.68
C HIS A 550 -2.48 -29.67 -3.66
N ASN A 551 -1.86 -30.81 -3.92
CA ASN A 551 -2.40 -31.80 -4.87
C ASN A 551 -3.73 -32.36 -4.39
N ALA A 552 -3.88 -32.65 -3.09
CA ALA A 552 -5.15 -33.15 -2.53
C ALA A 552 -6.28 -32.11 -2.68
N PHE A 553 -6.02 -30.86 -2.36
CA PHE A 553 -6.98 -29.76 -2.54
C PHE A 553 -7.33 -29.56 -4.03
N ALA A 554 -6.33 -29.49 -4.89
CA ALA A 554 -6.51 -29.31 -6.33
C ALA A 554 -7.35 -30.44 -6.95
N GLN A 555 -7.04 -31.70 -6.65
CA GLN A 555 -7.83 -32.85 -7.10
C GLN A 555 -9.29 -32.76 -6.67
N ALA A 556 -9.54 -32.44 -5.40
CA ALA A 556 -10.89 -32.37 -4.87
C ALA A 556 -11.73 -31.27 -5.54
N VAL A 557 -11.16 -30.07 -5.72
CA VAL A 557 -11.90 -28.97 -6.34
C VAL A 557 -12.09 -29.14 -7.85
N LEU A 558 -11.09 -29.73 -8.57
CA LEU A 558 -11.23 -30.07 -9.98
C LEU A 558 -12.23 -31.20 -10.22
N LYS A 559 -12.45 -32.10 -9.26
CA LYS A 559 -13.52 -33.10 -9.31
C LYS A 559 -14.91 -32.43 -9.26
N VAL A 560 -15.05 -31.33 -8.55
CA VAL A 560 -16.29 -30.56 -8.47
C VAL A 560 -16.51 -29.77 -9.76
N ASP A 561 -15.49 -29.06 -10.21
CA ASP A 561 -15.55 -28.25 -11.44
C ASP A 561 -14.20 -28.28 -12.18
N PRO A 562 -14.09 -29.09 -13.25
CA PRO A 562 -12.86 -29.23 -14.02
C PRO A 562 -12.54 -28.02 -14.91
N SER A 563 -13.43 -27.03 -15.00
CA SER A 563 -13.25 -25.84 -15.84
C SER A 563 -12.52 -24.68 -15.15
N ILE A 564 -12.28 -24.81 -13.85
CA ILE A 564 -11.65 -23.74 -13.06
C ILE A 564 -10.15 -23.61 -13.34
N VAL A 565 -9.64 -22.41 -13.14
CA VAL A 565 -8.23 -22.09 -13.26
C VAL A 565 -7.61 -22.04 -11.86
N LEU A 566 -6.68 -22.95 -11.60
CA LEU A 566 -5.99 -23.03 -10.31
C LEU A 566 -4.73 -22.19 -10.31
N VAL A 567 -4.56 -21.39 -9.26
CA VAL A 567 -3.37 -20.59 -8.98
C VAL A 567 -2.66 -21.23 -7.79
N ALA A 568 -1.48 -21.80 -8.01
CA ALA A 568 -0.71 -22.44 -6.95
C ALA A 568 0.00 -21.41 -6.08
N SER A 569 0.09 -21.63 -4.77
CA SER A 569 0.80 -20.74 -3.83
C SER A 569 2.32 -20.93 -3.96
N GLY A 570 2.94 -20.16 -4.84
CA GLY A 570 4.39 -20.12 -5.04
C GLY A 570 5.14 -19.38 -3.92
N GLU A 571 6.40 -19.06 -4.17
CA GLU A 571 7.24 -18.32 -3.23
C GLU A 571 6.81 -16.86 -3.12
N ALA A 572 6.57 -16.41 -1.88
CA ALA A 572 5.98 -15.10 -1.62
C ALA A 572 7.00 -13.94 -1.60
N VAL A 573 8.29 -14.16 -1.46
CA VAL A 573 9.27 -13.09 -1.21
C VAL A 573 10.36 -13.02 -2.28
N ARG A 574 10.82 -14.18 -2.75
CA ARG A 574 11.98 -14.28 -3.65
C ARG A 574 11.54 -14.50 -5.09
N PRO A 575 12.24 -13.92 -6.08
CA PRO A 575 11.97 -14.20 -7.48
C PRO A 575 12.09 -15.69 -7.81
N SER A 576 13.10 -16.38 -7.22
CA SER A 576 13.31 -17.82 -7.40
C SER A 576 13.62 -18.51 -6.08
N SER A 577 13.19 -19.79 -5.95
CA SER A 577 13.40 -20.58 -4.74
C SER A 577 13.26 -22.10 -5.01
N ASP A 578 13.71 -22.91 -4.06
CA ASP A 578 13.43 -24.34 -4.05
C ASP A 578 11.96 -24.66 -3.86
N TRP A 579 11.20 -23.78 -3.20
CA TRP A 579 9.76 -23.90 -3.06
C TRP A 579 9.09 -23.99 -4.43
N ASP A 580 9.32 -23.00 -5.29
CA ASP A 580 8.76 -23.00 -6.64
C ASP A 580 9.21 -24.23 -7.46
N ARG A 581 10.50 -24.57 -7.41
CA ARG A 581 11.01 -25.72 -8.17
C ARG A 581 10.28 -27.01 -7.81
N LYS A 582 10.17 -27.31 -6.52
CA LYS A 582 9.49 -28.51 -6.02
C LYS A 582 7.98 -28.48 -6.30
N LEU A 583 7.34 -27.34 -6.07
CA LEU A 583 5.91 -27.18 -6.36
C LEU A 583 5.62 -27.39 -7.84
N LEU A 584 6.34 -26.73 -8.73
CA LEU A 584 6.18 -26.86 -10.18
C LEU A 584 6.49 -28.27 -10.68
N ALA A 585 7.54 -28.94 -10.16
CA ALA A 585 7.89 -30.28 -10.55
C ALA A 585 6.88 -31.34 -10.11
N HIS A 586 6.36 -31.23 -8.88
CA HIS A 586 5.52 -32.29 -8.30
C HIS A 586 4.01 -32.02 -8.35
N SER A 587 3.60 -30.83 -8.83
CA SER A 587 2.19 -30.44 -8.94
C SER A 587 1.82 -29.97 -10.35
N ALA A 588 2.64 -30.22 -11.36
CA ALA A 588 2.51 -29.72 -12.73
C ALA A 588 1.14 -30.00 -13.39
N GLU A 589 0.45 -31.07 -12.97
CA GLU A 589 -0.89 -31.44 -13.48
C GLU A 589 -2.01 -30.57 -12.90
N TYR A 590 -1.75 -29.86 -11.79
CA TYR A 590 -2.73 -29.11 -11.02
C TYR A 590 -2.47 -27.62 -10.99
N ILE A 591 -1.48 -27.13 -11.75
CA ILE A 591 -1.09 -25.72 -11.79
C ILE A 591 -1.40 -25.13 -13.16
N HIS A 592 -2.27 -24.10 -13.19
CA HIS A 592 -2.48 -23.27 -14.37
C HIS A 592 -1.64 -22.00 -14.29
N LEU A 593 -1.58 -21.39 -13.09
CA LEU A 593 -0.76 -20.21 -12.80
C LEU A 593 0.04 -20.44 -11.52
N ASN A 594 1.27 -19.91 -11.47
CA ASN A 594 2.10 -19.90 -10.28
C ASN A 594 2.01 -18.50 -9.63
N SER A 595 1.52 -18.43 -8.39
CA SER A 595 1.42 -17.20 -7.62
C SER A 595 2.79 -16.69 -7.22
N LYS A 596 3.00 -15.38 -7.36
CA LYS A 596 4.18 -14.66 -6.88
C LYS A 596 3.75 -13.34 -6.27
N HIS A 597 4.39 -12.98 -5.16
CA HIS A 597 4.16 -11.73 -4.46
C HIS A 597 5.45 -10.92 -4.35
N PHE A 598 5.34 -9.61 -4.30
CA PHE A 598 6.43 -8.76 -3.87
C PHE A 598 5.91 -7.43 -3.35
N TYR A 599 6.62 -6.91 -2.35
CA TYR A 599 6.47 -5.54 -1.87
C TYR A 599 7.82 -4.82 -1.90
N ARG A 600 7.79 -3.53 -2.19
CA ARG A 600 8.97 -2.67 -2.13
C ARG A 600 8.77 -1.63 -1.05
N GLN A 601 9.86 -1.20 -0.45
CA GLN A 601 9.84 -0.20 0.60
C GLN A 601 10.44 1.09 0.08
N ASP A 602 10.02 2.21 0.66
CA ASP A 602 10.76 3.44 0.54
C ASP A 602 11.99 3.35 1.46
N TRP A 603 13.10 2.93 0.89
CA TRP A 603 14.36 2.77 1.62
C TRP A 603 14.86 4.12 2.12
N HIS A 604 14.24 4.63 3.21
CA HIS A 604 14.64 5.84 3.92
C HIS A 604 14.72 7.11 3.06
N GLY A 605 13.72 7.36 2.21
CA GLY A 605 13.71 8.53 1.35
C GLY A 605 14.77 8.46 0.25
N GLY A 606 14.97 7.31 -0.41
CA GLY A 606 15.84 7.11 -1.55
C GLY A 606 15.63 8.11 -2.66
N GLY A 607 16.59 8.23 -3.54
CA GLY A 607 16.47 9.01 -4.75
C GLY A 607 15.23 8.60 -5.54
N LEU A 608 14.69 9.51 -6.30
CA LEU A 608 13.44 9.29 -7.04
C LEU A 608 13.59 8.16 -8.05
N MET A 609 14.70 8.11 -8.76
CA MET A 609 14.94 7.12 -9.81
C MET A 609 15.04 5.70 -9.22
N THR A 610 15.85 5.51 -8.18
CA THR A 610 15.98 4.22 -7.49
C THR A 610 14.63 3.75 -6.94
N HIS A 611 13.86 4.67 -6.36
CA HIS A 611 12.53 4.34 -5.84
C HIS A 611 11.56 3.89 -6.93
N VAL A 612 11.53 4.58 -8.05
CA VAL A 612 10.61 4.32 -9.16
C VAL A 612 10.95 3.00 -9.86
N LEU A 613 12.22 2.76 -10.17
CA LEU A 613 12.64 1.61 -10.99
C LEU A 613 12.54 0.26 -10.25
N GLN A 614 12.61 0.25 -8.92
CA GLN A 614 12.60 -1.01 -8.14
C GLN A 614 11.35 -1.88 -8.35
N ILE A 615 10.20 -1.32 -8.75
CA ILE A 615 8.99 -2.09 -9.06
C ILE A 615 9.16 -2.84 -10.38
N GLY A 616 9.62 -2.17 -11.44
CA GLY A 616 9.90 -2.81 -12.73
C GLY A 616 10.96 -3.89 -12.60
N ASP A 617 12.04 -3.64 -11.85
CA ASP A 617 13.11 -4.60 -11.61
C ASP A 617 12.61 -5.86 -10.89
N ALA A 618 11.69 -5.71 -9.94
CA ALA A 618 11.08 -6.85 -9.26
C ALA A 618 10.26 -7.72 -10.22
N ILE A 619 9.43 -7.11 -11.06
CA ILE A 619 8.61 -7.81 -12.05
C ILE A 619 9.51 -8.55 -13.04
N ARG A 620 10.55 -7.89 -13.55
CA ARG A 620 11.54 -8.48 -14.48
C ARG A 620 12.22 -9.69 -13.86
N ALA A 621 12.73 -9.56 -12.64
CA ALA A 621 13.42 -10.64 -11.94
C ALA A 621 12.51 -11.88 -11.74
N ILE A 622 11.24 -11.67 -11.43
CA ILE A 622 10.26 -12.77 -11.30
C ILE A 622 10.00 -13.42 -12.66
N ALA A 623 9.84 -12.63 -13.72
CA ALA A 623 9.60 -13.16 -15.06
C ALA A 623 10.81 -13.96 -15.58
N GLU A 624 12.03 -13.47 -15.36
CA GLU A 624 13.26 -14.17 -15.72
C GLU A 624 13.42 -15.47 -14.95
N ALA A 625 13.17 -15.47 -13.65
CA ALA A 625 13.19 -16.67 -12.82
C ALA A 625 12.17 -17.72 -13.31
N HIS A 626 10.98 -17.29 -13.70
CA HIS A 626 9.96 -18.20 -14.22
C HIS A 626 10.34 -18.78 -15.58
N ARG A 627 10.95 -18.01 -16.49
CA ARG A 627 11.49 -18.53 -17.75
C ARG A 627 12.57 -19.57 -17.51
N GLU A 628 13.39 -19.37 -16.49
CA GLU A 628 14.40 -20.35 -16.08
C GLU A 628 13.73 -21.65 -15.59
N TYR A 629 12.62 -21.58 -14.83
CA TYR A 629 11.86 -22.76 -14.44
C TYR A 629 11.30 -23.50 -15.67
N LEU A 630 10.66 -22.79 -16.61
CA LEU A 630 10.13 -23.39 -17.84
C LEU A 630 11.20 -24.10 -18.67
N ARG A 631 12.45 -23.61 -18.61
CA ARG A 631 13.59 -24.17 -19.32
C ARG A 631 14.18 -25.39 -18.60
N THR A 632 14.23 -25.36 -17.26
CA THR A 632 15.03 -26.31 -16.46
C THR A 632 14.22 -27.42 -15.79
N ILE A 633 12.91 -27.26 -15.60
CA ILE A 633 12.03 -28.24 -14.94
C ILE A 633 11.35 -29.09 -16.01
N PRO A 634 11.71 -30.41 -16.13
CA PRO A 634 11.19 -31.27 -17.20
C PRO A 634 9.66 -31.44 -17.17
N GLU A 635 9.07 -31.49 -15.97
CA GLU A 635 7.66 -31.78 -15.71
C GLU A 635 6.70 -30.70 -16.22
N ILE A 636 7.20 -29.47 -16.38
CA ILE A 636 6.42 -28.34 -16.90
C ILE A 636 6.80 -27.96 -18.34
N ARG A 637 7.74 -28.69 -18.94
CA ARG A 637 8.16 -28.43 -20.33
C ARG A 637 6.97 -28.60 -21.28
N GLY A 638 6.71 -27.56 -22.08
CA GLY A 638 5.59 -27.55 -23.03
C GLY A 638 4.22 -27.27 -22.40
N LYS A 639 4.15 -27.13 -21.07
CA LYS A 639 2.94 -26.65 -20.38
C LYS A 639 2.91 -25.13 -20.39
N ASN A 640 1.73 -24.53 -20.59
CA ASN A 640 1.55 -23.07 -20.55
C ASN A 640 1.27 -22.62 -19.10
N ILE A 641 2.20 -22.90 -18.18
CA ILE A 641 2.12 -22.42 -16.80
C ILE A 641 2.74 -21.01 -16.77
N ARG A 642 1.93 -20.01 -16.47
CA ARG A 642 2.36 -18.62 -16.37
C ARG A 642 2.30 -18.12 -14.93
N VAL A 643 2.73 -16.88 -14.71
CA VAL A 643 2.76 -16.23 -13.39
C VAL A 643 1.47 -15.45 -13.14
N ALA A 644 0.92 -15.60 -11.95
CA ALA A 644 0.00 -14.67 -11.33
C ALA A 644 0.77 -13.84 -10.29
N LEU A 645 0.99 -12.55 -10.56
CA LEU A 645 1.50 -11.60 -9.58
C LEU A 645 0.33 -11.07 -8.75
N ASP A 646 -0.30 -11.96 -7.98
CA ASP A 646 -1.57 -11.69 -7.32
C ASP A 646 -1.47 -10.90 -6.01
N GLU A 647 -0.24 -10.45 -5.66
CA GLU A 647 0.02 -9.34 -4.73
C GLU A 647 1.29 -8.58 -5.14
N TRP A 648 1.16 -7.28 -5.38
CA TRP A 648 2.30 -6.42 -5.67
C TRP A 648 2.03 -4.97 -5.30
N ASN A 649 2.99 -4.28 -4.69
CA ASN A 649 2.91 -2.86 -4.35
C ASN A 649 4.19 -2.38 -3.64
N TYR A 650 4.16 -1.11 -3.23
CA TYR A 650 4.96 -0.61 -2.11
C TYR A 650 4.28 -0.91 -0.78
N TRP A 651 5.08 -1.14 0.27
CA TRP A 651 4.58 -1.32 1.63
C TRP A 651 5.56 -0.78 2.66
N TYR A 652 5.22 0.34 3.26
CA TYR A 652 6.05 1.01 4.27
C TYR A 652 5.18 1.89 5.20
N GLY A 653 5.74 2.30 6.36
CA GLY A 653 5.11 3.23 7.28
C GLY A 653 5.49 4.70 7.02
N PRO A 654 4.89 5.64 7.79
CA PRO A 654 3.97 5.42 8.89
C PRO A 654 2.55 5.04 8.42
N HIS A 655 1.82 4.27 9.26
CA HIS A 655 0.46 3.81 8.96
C HIS A 655 -0.55 4.84 9.49
N VAL A 656 -1.15 5.63 8.61
CA VAL A 656 -2.02 6.76 8.96
C VAL A 656 -3.50 6.55 8.60
N PHE A 657 -3.83 5.44 7.92
CA PHE A 657 -5.19 5.09 7.51
C PHE A 657 -5.73 3.82 8.18
N GLY A 658 -5.36 3.59 9.45
CA GLY A 658 -5.69 2.40 10.20
C GLY A 658 -4.57 1.36 10.15
N GLU A 659 -4.88 0.11 10.53
CA GLU A 659 -3.91 -0.98 10.53
C GLU A 659 -3.24 -1.11 9.15
N LEU A 660 -1.92 -1.02 9.13
CA LEU A 660 -1.06 -1.05 7.93
C LEU A 660 -1.43 -0.01 6.86
N GLY A 661 -2.21 1.01 7.20
CA GLY A 661 -2.77 2.01 6.29
C GLY A 661 -1.74 3.02 5.79
N THR A 662 -0.98 2.65 4.77
CA THR A 662 0.09 3.45 4.15
C THR A 662 -0.47 4.62 3.33
N ARG A 663 0.19 5.78 3.40
CA ARG A 663 0.00 6.92 2.51
C ARG A 663 0.93 6.79 1.33
N TYR A 664 0.44 7.05 0.11
CA TYR A 664 1.25 7.04 -1.09
C TYR A 664 1.47 8.43 -1.67
N PHE A 665 2.65 8.60 -2.27
CA PHE A 665 3.12 9.86 -2.83
C PHE A 665 3.21 9.78 -4.36
N LEU A 666 3.50 10.90 -5.03
CA LEU A 666 3.75 10.91 -6.47
C LEU A 666 4.83 9.91 -6.87
N ARG A 667 5.92 9.81 -6.11
CA ARG A 667 7.01 8.88 -6.38
C ARG A 667 6.55 7.41 -6.44
N ASP A 668 5.59 7.03 -5.59
CA ASP A 668 4.98 5.69 -5.63
C ASP A 668 4.13 5.50 -6.89
N ALA A 669 3.37 6.52 -7.27
CA ALA A 669 2.58 6.49 -8.50
C ALA A 669 3.45 6.29 -9.74
N LEU A 670 4.62 6.95 -9.80
CA LEU A 670 5.59 6.75 -10.88
C LEU A 670 6.16 5.33 -10.88
N GLY A 671 6.40 4.75 -9.71
CA GLY A 671 6.85 3.36 -9.59
C GLY A 671 5.78 2.36 -10.03
N ILE A 672 4.51 2.60 -9.69
CA ILE A 672 3.40 1.77 -10.19
C ILE A 672 3.28 1.88 -11.72
N ALA A 673 3.46 3.07 -12.28
CA ALA A 673 3.51 3.30 -13.73
C ALA A 673 4.65 2.49 -14.40
N ALA A 674 5.86 2.51 -13.81
CA ALA A 674 7.00 1.71 -14.26
C ALA A 674 6.72 0.21 -14.19
N GLY A 675 5.99 -0.23 -13.15
CA GLY A 675 5.51 -1.60 -13.05
C GLY A 675 4.60 -2.00 -14.21
N ILE A 676 3.66 -1.15 -14.60
CA ILE A 676 2.76 -1.43 -15.73
C ILE A 676 3.54 -1.43 -17.06
N ASN A 677 4.52 -0.55 -17.25
CA ASN A 677 5.44 -0.60 -18.37
C ASN A 677 6.17 -1.94 -18.43
N GLU A 678 6.62 -2.44 -17.28
CA GLU A 678 7.32 -3.73 -17.24
C GLU A 678 6.36 -4.91 -17.52
N TYR A 679 5.12 -4.89 -17.02
CA TYR A 679 4.12 -5.90 -17.42
C TYR A 679 3.94 -5.96 -18.95
N SER A 680 3.98 -4.83 -19.64
CA SER A 680 3.90 -4.80 -21.09
C SER A 680 5.11 -5.47 -21.78
N ARG A 681 6.25 -5.55 -21.11
CA ARG A 681 7.46 -6.25 -21.59
C ARG A 681 7.47 -7.74 -21.29
N GLN A 682 6.63 -8.20 -20.33
CA GLN A 682 6.64 -9.57 -19.80
C GLN A 682 5.34 -10.33 -20.14
N THR A 683 4.68 -10.00 -21.22
CA THR A 683 3.36 -10.56 -21.61
C THR A 683 3.38 -12.06 -21.92
N ASP A 684 4.53 -12.63 -22.25
CA ASP A 684 4.74 -14.05 -22.45
C ASP A 684 4.68 -14.87 -21.15
N VAL A 685 5.02 -14.26 -20.01
CA VAL A 685 5.12 -14.93 -18.72
C VAL A 685 4.00 -14.52 -17.77
N ILE A 686 3.68 -13.23 -17.69
CA ILE A 686 2.72 -12.72 -16.70
C ILE A 686 1.31 -12.74 -17.28
N ALA A 687 0.43 -13.53 -16.66
CA ALA A 687 -0.95 -13.69 -17.10
C ALA A 687 -1.94 -12.84 -16.32
N LEU A 688 -1.65 -12.57 -15.06
CA LEU A 688 -2.51 -11.91 -14.10
C LEU A 688 -1.67 -11.14 -13.09
N ALA A 689 -2.17 -9.99 -12.64
CA ALA A 689 -1.61 -9.27 -11.49
C ALA A 689 -2.74 -8.64 -10.69
N CYS A 690 -2.65 -8.65 -9.36
CA CYS A 690 -3.58 -7.97 -8.48
C CYS A 690 -2.83 -6.94 -7.63
N TYR A 691 -3.15 -5.68 -7.83
CA TYR A 691 -2.63 -4.60 -6.99
C TYR A 691 -3.12 -4.79 -5.55
N ALA A 692 -2.20 -4.84 -4.60
CA ALA A 692 -2.48 -5.11 -3.20
C ALA A 692 -2.27 -3.86 -2.32
N GLN A 693 -3.25 -3.46 -1.49
CA GLN A 693 -4.64 -3.84 -1.54
C GLN A 693 -5.45 -2.69 -2.14
N THR A 694 -6.74 -2.89 -2.41
CA THR A 694 -7.49 -1.88 -3.18
C THR A 694 -7.87 -0.66 -2.36
N VAL A 695 -8.34 -0.84 -1.11
CA VAL A 695 -8.89 0.23 -0.26
C VAL A 695 -8.20 0.28 1.08
N ASN A 696 -7.85 1.48 1.54
CA ASN A 696 -7.10 1.72 2.77
C ASN A 696 -5.83 0.87 2.83
N VAL A 697 -5.41 0.37 3.97
CA VAL A 697 -4.22 -0.46 4.10
C VAL A 697 -3.10 0.04 3.16
N ILE A 698 -2.63 -0.77 2.24
CA ILE A 698 -1.72 -0.40 1.14
C ILE A 698 -2.48 -0.15 -0.17
N GLY A 699 -3.69 0.37 -0.08
CA GLY A 699 -4.65 0.47 -1.19
C GLY A 699 -4.49 1.70 -2.08
N ALA A 700 -5.05 1.58 -3.28
CA ALA A 700 -5.13 2.64 -4.29
C ALA A 700 -6.22 3.68 -3.99
N ILE A 701 -7.12 3.39 -3.05
CA ILE A 701 -8.19 4.27 -2.57
C ILE A 701 -8.02 4.46 -1.07
N LYS A 702 -8.13 5.70 -0.60
CA LYS A 702 -8.14 6.02 0.83
C LYS A 702 -9.49 6.58 1.24
N THR A 703 -9.96 6.20 2.44
CA THR A 703 -11.24 6.65 2.97
C THR A 703 -11.10 7.30 4.33
N SER A 704 -11.87 8.36 4.56
CA SER A 704 -12.26 8.82 5.88
C SER A 704 -13.64 8.25 6.23
N LYS A 705 -14.22 8.65 7.35
CA LYS A 705 -15.58 8.25 7.73
C LYS A 705 -16.65 8.70 6.71
N THR A 706 -16.41 9.81 6.01
CA THR A 706 -17.41 10.48 5.18
C THR A 706 -16.96 10.76 3.74
N ALA A 707 -15.74 10.45 3.37
CA ALA A 707 -15.18 10.70 2.04
C ALA A 707 -14.22 9.61 1.58
N ALA A 708 -14.02 9.51 0.27
CA ALA A 708 -13.05 8.64 -0.36
C ALA A 708 -12.27 9.39 -1.45
N VAL A 709 -11.04 8.97 -1.74
CA VAL A 709 -10.19 9.53 -2.81
C VAL A 709 -9.32 8.45 -3.43
N LEU A 710 -9.03 8.56 -4.73
CA LEU A 710 -7.93 7.81 -5.34
C LEU A 710 -6.61 8.32 -4.74
N ASP A 711 -5.83 7.43 -4.16
CA ASP A 711 -4.47 7.75 -3.75
C ASP A 711 -3.57 7.93 -4.98
N SER A 712 -2.35 8.40 -4.81
CA SER A 712 -1.42 8.67 -5.91
C SER A 712 -1.23 7.46 -6.82
N THR A 713 -1.06 6.27 -6.23
CA THR A 713 -0.94 5.00 -6.97
C THR A 713 -2.21 4.65 -7.75
N GLY A 714 -3.39 4.97 -7.20
CA GLY A 714 -4.67 4.80 -7.88
C GLY A 714 -4.80 5.67 -9.13
N MET A 715 -4.23 6.88 -9.10
CA MET A 715 -4.19 7.75 -10.28
C MET A 715 -3.37 7.14 -11.42
N ALA A 716 -2.22 6.52 -11.13
CA ALA A 716 -1.42 5.82 -12.12
C ALA A 716 -2.18 4.62 -12.73
N LEU A 717 -2.80 3.78 -11.88
CA LEU A 717 -3.59 2.63 -12.33
C LEU A 717 -4.73 3.05 -13.27
N VAL A 718 -5.48 4.11 -12.91
CA VAL A 718 -6.58 4.64 -13.72
C VAL A 718 -6.07 5.20 -15.06
N MET A 719 -4.97 5.96 -15.05
CA MET A 719 -4.38 6.55 -16.24
C MET A 719 -3.97 5.47 -17.25
N TYR A 720 -3.24 4.47 -16.78
CA TYR A 720 -2.77 3.39 -17.66
C TYR A 720 -3.91 2.51 -18.17
N ARG A 721 -4.85 2.12 -17.29
CA ARG A 721 -6.01 1.31 -17.70
C ARG A 721 -6.84 1.95 -18.81
N ARG A 722 -6.90 3.28 -18.82
CA ARG A 722 -7.69 4.03 -19.79
C ARG A 722 -6.96 4.38 -21.07
N HIS A 723 -5.64 4.64 -20.99
CA HIS A 723 -4.94 5.35 -22.04
C HIS A 723 -3.73 4.61 -22.61
N PHE A 724 -3.20 3.60 -21.93
CA PHE A 724 -2.08 2.83 -22.47
C PHE A 724 -2.58 1.74 -23.42
N GLY A 725 -1.82 1.48 -24.49
CA GLY A 725 -2.15 0.48 -25.50
C GLY A 725 -2.02 -0.95 -24.97
N THR A 726 -2.60 -1.89 -25.72
CA THR A 726 -2.69 -3.29 -25.30
C THR A 726 -1.80 -4.25 -26.07
N ILE A 727 -1.19 -3.82 -27.18
CA ILE A 727 -0.31 -4.67 -28.00
C ILE A 727 1.10 -4.07 -27.98
N PRO A 728 1.97 -4.53 -27.06
CA PRO A 728 3.30 -3.98 -26.92
C PRO A 728 4.15 -4.21 -28.17
N VAL A 729 5.05 -3.27 -28.44
CA VAL A 729 6.00 -3.34 -29.57
C VAL A 729 7.43 -3.36 -29.05
N GLN A 730 8.35 -3.77 -29.93
CA GLN A 730 9.76 -3.82 -29.57
C GLN A 730 10.34 -2.40 -29.48
N VAL A 731 10.98 -2.13 -28.35
CA VAL A 731 11.77 -0.91 -28.08
C VAL A 731 13.18 -1.32 -27.75
N THR A 732 14.18 -0.72 -28.42
CA THR A 732 15.60 -0.94 -28.16
C THR A 732 16.34 0.39 -28.07
N GLY A 733 17.63 0.37 -27.72
CA GLY A 733 18.41 1.60 -27.51
C GLY A 733 18.55 1.94 -26.03
N SER A 734 19.02 3.14 -25.72
CA SER A 734 19.23 3.62 -24.35
C SER A 734 18.19 4.67 -24.00
N ALA A 735 17.23 4.29 -23.17
CA ALA A 735 16.21 5.21 -22.66
C ALA A 735 16.68 6.00 -21.43
N GLU A 736 17.79 5.60 -20.80
CA GLU A 736 18.28 6.22 -19.55
C GLU A 736 18.36 7.74 -19.59
N PRO A 737 17.84 8.43 -18.57
CA PRO A 737 17.31 7.92 -17.28
C PRO A 737 15.82 7.60 -17.30
N LEU A 738 15.17 7.61 -18.45
CA LEU A 738 13.74 7.38 -18.62
C LEU A 738 13.40 5.89 -18.64
N ASP A 739 12.16 5.57 -18.24
CA ASP A 739 11.55 4.27 -18.54
C ASP A 739 10.53 4.44 -19.68
N VAL A 740 10.70 3.67 -20.77
CA VAL A 740 9.91 3.83 -22.01
C VAL A 740 9.27 2.51 -22.40
N ALA A 741 7.95 2.52 -22.56
CA ALA A 741 7.19 1.41 -23.13
C ALA A 741 6.28 1.91 -24.26
N VAL A 742 6.12 1.10 -25.30
CA VAL A 742 5.32 1.46 -26.46
C VAL A 742 4.35 0.33 -26.80
N ALA A 743 3.10 0.68 -27.09
CA ALA A 743 2.09 -0.30 -27.47
C ALA A 743 1.11 0.29 -28.51
N TRP A 744 0.61 -0.55 -29.38
CA TRP A 744 -0.54 -0.23 -30.20
C TRP A 744 -1.81 -0.12 -29.35
N SER A 745 -2.69 0.81 -29.70
CA SER A 745 -4.09 0.76 -29.26
C SER A 745 -4.73 -0.55 -29.73
N ARG A 746 -5.79 -1.00 -29.02
CA ARG A 746 -6.47 -2.27 -29.32
C ARG A 746 -6.93 -2.36 -30.79
N ASP A 747 -7.37 -1.25 -31.35
CA ASP A 747 -7.83 -1.13 -32.76
C ASP A 747 -6.70 -0.83 -33.75
N ARG A 748 -5.46 -0.76 -33.29
CA ARG A 748 -4.25 -0.40 -34.06
C ARG A 748 -4.30 0.94 -34.80
N LYS A 749 -5.16 1.88 -34.37
CA LYS A 749 -5.25 3.20 -34.97
C LYS A 749 -4.25 4.20 -34.40
N ALA A 750 -3.64 3.90 -33.28
CA ALA A 750 -2.66 4.75 -32.65
C ALA A 750 -1.55 3.95 -31.98
N LEU A 751 -0.37 4.56 -31.88
CA LEU A 751 0.67 4.14 -30.96
C LEU A 751 0.56 4.93 -29.66
N THR A 752 0.66 4.24 -28.55
CA THR A 752 0.83 4.87 -27.25
C THR A 752 2.28 4.71 -26.82
N ILE A 753 2.91 5.82 -26.43
CA ILE A 753 4.27 5.87 -25.91
C ILE A 753 4.19 6.30 -24.46
N SER A 754 4.45 5.40 -23.55
CA SER A 754 4.55 5.67 -22.12
C SER A 754 5.99 6.03 -21.79
N VAL A 755 6.19 7.18 -21.17
CA VAL A 755 7.51 7.65 -20.73
C VAL A 755 7.43 8.09 -19.28
N ILE A 756 8.26 7.50 -18.46
CA ILE A 756 8.41 7.89 -17.05
C ILE A 756 9.75 8.61 -16.91
N ASN A 757 9.69 9.84 -16.42
CA ASN A 757 10.87 10.61 -16.05
C ASN A 757 11.06 10.57 -14.52
N PRO A 758 11.91 9.70 -13.98
CA PRO A 758 12.17 9.61 -12.56
C PRO A 758 13.28 10.57 -12.11
N THR A 759 13.43 11.70 -12.80
CA THR A 759 14.41 12.72 -12.45
C THR A 759 13.75 14.08 -12.21
N TYR A 760 14.47 15.00 -11.58
CA TYR A 760 13.99 16.36 -11.32
C TYR A 760 14.31 17.35 -12.46
N GLU A 761 14.85 16.85 -13.57
CA GLU A 761 15.16 17.62 -14.75
C GLU A 761 14.21 17.25 -15.90
N PRO A 762 13.81 18.22 -16.75
CA PRO A 762 13.07 17.91 -17.96
C PRO A 762 13.96 17.09 -18.89
N GLN A 763 13.37 16.13 -19.60
CA GLN A 763 14.07 15.26 -20.52
C GLN A 763 13.49 15.37 -21.92
N GLN A 764 14.33 15.16 -22.93
CA GLN A 764 13.91 15.01 -24.31
C GLN A 764 14.22 13.60 -24.78
N LEU A 765 13.19 12.80 -25.02
CA LEU A 765 13.32 11.46 -25.59
C LEU A 765 13.42 11.59 -27.11
N SER A 766 14.54 11.22 -27.70
CA SER A 766 14.67 11.03 -29.15
C SER A 766 14.25 9.62 -29.54
N PHE A 767 13.63 9.44 -30.70
CA PHE A 767 13.28 8.10 -31.15
C PHE A 767 13.36 7.97 -32.66
N THR A 768 13.69 6.75 -33.11
CA THR A 768 13.53 6.32 -34.52
C THR A 768 12.37 5.35 -34.58
N LEU A 769 11.45 5.54 -35.51
CA LEU A 769 10.28 4.66 -35.67
C LEU A 769 10.35 3.95 -37.04
N SER A 770 10.10 2.64 -37.00
CA SER A 770 9.88 1.82 -38.20
C SER A 770 8.55 1.09 -38.11
N GLY A 771 7.99 0.69 -39.25
CA GLY A 771 6.74 -0.07 -39.31
C GLY A 771 5.45 0.73 -39.10
N ALA A 772 5.54 2.05 -38.88
CA ALA A 772 4.40 2.94 -38.78
C ALA A 772 4.79 4.38 -39.12
N THR A 773 3.81 5.21 -39.51
CA THR A 773 3.99 6.67 -39.71
C THR A 773 3.05 7.40 -38.76
N LEU A 774 3.58 8.19 -37.85
CA LEU A 774 2.81 8.96 -36.89
C LEU A 774 2.19 10.21 -37.52
N ALA A 775 1.02 10.58 -37.03
CA ALA A 775 0.45 11.90 -37.29
C ALA A 775 1.26 12.97 -36.52
N PRO A 776 1.34 14.23 -37.05
CA PRO A 776 2.07 15.29 -36.37
C PRO A 776 1.37 15.85 -35.14
N GLN A 777 0.20 15.35 -34.81
CA GLN A 777 -0.62 15.77 -33.70
C GLN A 777 -1.15 14.53 -32.94
N GLY A 778 -1.27 14.67 -31.64
CA GLY A 778 -1.78 13.63 -30.73
C GLY A 778 -2.27 14.22 -29.43
N LYS A 779 -2.38 13.37 -28.44
CA LYS A 779 -2.73 13.73 -27.07
C LYS A 779 -1.71 13.14 -26.10
N SER A 780 -1.60 13.73 -24.93
CA SER A 780 -0.87 13.13 -23.81
C SER A 780 -1.64 13.25 -22.51
N TRP A 781 -1.44 12.31 -21.61
CA TRP A 781 -1.89 12.37 -20.22
C TRP A 781 -0.65 12.39 -19.37
N VAL A 782 -0.52 13.46 -18.55
CA VAL A 782 0.66 13.71 -17.72
C VAL A 782 0.28 13.60 -16.26
N LEU A 783 0.81 12.60 -15.56
CA LEU A 783 0.70 12.40 -14.11
C LEU A 783 1.89 13.07 -13.44
N THR A 784 1.66 14.08 -12.63
CA THR A 784 2.67 14.84 -11.88
C THR A 784 2.05 15.57 -10.71
N ALA A 785 2.88 16.23 -9.88
CA ALA A 785 2.46 17.06 -8.74
C ALA A 785 3.49 18.17 -8.48
N ALA A 786 3.30 18.94 -7.40
CA ALA A 786 4.22 20.04 -7.01
C ALA A 786 5.58 19.53 -6.51
N ASP A 787 5.60 18.35 -5.88
CA ASP A 787 6.80 17.65 -5.45
C ASP A 787 6.56 16.14 -5.46
N ASP A 788 7.61 15.34 -5.32
CA ASP A 788 7.54 13.89 -5.37
C ASP A 788 6.95 13.25 -4.10
N PHE A 789 6.78 14.02 -3.02
CA PHE A 789 6.08 13.63 -1.79
C PHE A 789 4.65 14.18 -1.69
N ALA A 790 4.13 14.77 -2.77
CA ALA A 790 2.71 15.13 -2.84
C ALA A 790 1.83 13.89 -2.76
N PHE A 791 0.69 14.00 -2.09
CA PHE A 791 -0.26 12.90 -1.86
C PHE A 791 -1.71 13.39 -1.84
N ASN A 792 -2.64 12.45 -1.99
CA ASN A 792 -4.07 12.72 -1.97
C ASN A 792 -4.69 12.36 -0.62
N GLU A 793 -5.63 13.16 -0.14
CA GLU A 793 -6.34 12.94 1.13
C GLU A 793 -7.86 12.95 0.92
N PRO A 794 -8.61 12.05 1.60
CA PRO A 794 -10.07 12.04 1.54
C PRO A 794 -10.67 13.39 1.96
N GLY A 795 -11.59 13.90 1.15
CA GLY A 795 -12.28 15.18 1.41
C GLY A 795 -11.49 16.43 1.00
N LYS A 796 -10.29 16.27 0.42
CA LYS A 796 -9.49 17.38 -0.13
C LYS A 796 -9.38 17.27 -1.65
N PRO A 797 -9.15 18.40 -2.36
CA PRO A 797 -8.81 18.35 -3.78
C PRO A 797 -7.52 17.53 -4.00
N PRO A 798 -7.45 16.70 -5.05
CA PRO A 798 -6.28 15.87 -5.29
C PRO A 798 -5.05 16.72 -5.65
N ALA A 799 -3.95 16.49 -4.93
CA ALA A 799 -2.64 17.11 -5.19
C ALA A 799 -1.88 16.36 -6.29
N VAL A 800 -2.07 15.04 -6.39
CA VAL A 800 -1.54 14.17 -7.45
C VAL A 800 -2.67 13.80 -8.37
N GLN A 801 -2.55 14.16 -9.66
CA GLN A 801 -3.55 13.86 -10.68
C GLN A 801 -2.91 13.87 -12.06
N PHE A 802 -3.56 13.24 -13.03
CA PHE A 802 -3.14 13.34 -14.42
C PHE A 802 -4.05 14.30 -15.20
N THR A 803 -3.46 14.98 -16.19
CA THR A 803 -4.16 15.95 -17.05
C THR A 803 -3.96 15.62 -18.51
N GLU A 804 -5.03 15.71 -19.30
CA GLU A 804 -4.98 15.58 -20.77
C GLU A 804 -4.45 16.88 -21.41
N GLN A 805 -3.63 16.71 -22.44
CA GLN A 805 -3.01 17.82 -23.18
C GLN A 805 -2.90 17.48 -24.65
N PRO A 806 -3.09 18.45 -25.56
CA PRO A 806 -2.77 18.28 -26.96
C PRO A 806 -1.24 18.25 -27.15
N VAL A 807 -0.79 17.46 -28.10
CA VAL A 807 0.61 17.38 -28.54
C VAL A 807 0.69 17.71 -30.02
N HIS A 808 1.58 18.62 -30.36
CA HIS A 808 1.76 19.10 -31.73
C HIS A 808 3.24 19.02 -32.16
N GLY A 809 3.47 18.95 -33.45
CA GLY A 809 4.84 18.98 -34.01
C GLY A 809 5.62 17.69 -33.71
N ILE A 810 4.92 16.56 -33.62
CA ILE A 810 5.57 15.26 -33.36
C ILE A 810 6.38 14.89 -34.59
N THR A 811 7.69 14.76 -34.40
CA THR A 811 8.62 14.29 -35.42
C THR A 811 9.36 13.05 -34.96
N ASN A 812 10.46 13.23 -34.25
CA ASN A 812 11.34 12.17 -33.76
C ASN A 812 11.77 12.41 -32.29
N SER A 813 11.11 13.33 -31.60
CA SER A 813 11.39 13.58 -30.18
C SER A 813 10.13 13.95 -29.40
N LEU A 814 10.14 13.66 -28.10
CA LEU A 814 9.08 13.95 -27.14
C LEU A 814 9.68 14.63 -25.91
N PHE A 815 9.05 15.72 -25.48
CA PHE A 815 9.43 16.38 -24.23
C PHE A 815 8.69 15.74 -23.07
N VAL A 816 9.41 15.49 -21.96
CA VAL A 816 8.90 14.84 -20.76
C VAL A 816 9.23 15.69 -19.53
N ALA A 817 8.21 16.09 -18.80
CA ALA A 817 8.35 16.91 -17.60
C ALA A 817 9.13 16.17 -16.48
N PRO A 818 9.76 16.90 -15.55
CA PRO A 818 10.40 16.32 -14.37
C PRO A 818 9.40 15.54 -13.51
N ALA A 819 9.85 14.50 -12.82
CA ALA A 819 9.07 13.69 -11.89
C ALA A 819 7.65 13.43 -12.40
N SER A 820 7.55 12.78 -13.58
CA SER A 820 6.27 12.58 -14.26
C SER A 820 6.17 11.22 -14.95
N ALA A 821 4.95 10.74 -15.12
CA ALA A 821 4.60 9.67 -16.04
C ALA A 821 3.70 10.26 -17.15
N THR A 822 4.10 10.10 -18.40
CA THR A 822 3.38 10.64 -19.55
C THR A 822 3.01 9.52 -20.51
N ILE A 823 1.75 9.42 -20.88
CA ILE A 823 1.30 8.55 -21.97
C ILE A 823 0.96 9.44 -23.16
N PHE A 824 1.71 9.32 -24.24
CA PHE A 824 1.40 9.92 -25.52
C PHE A 824 0.53 8.96 -26.34
N TRP A 825 -0.55 9.44 -26.87
CA TRP A 825 -1.42 8.73 -27.80
C TRP A 825 -1.36 9.43 -29.14
N ILE A 826 -0.77 8.77 -30.14
CA ILE A 826 -0.44 9.39 -31.42
C ILE A 826 -1.09 8.57 -32.53
N PRO A 827 -2.03 9.14 -33.30
CA PRO A 827 -2.63 8.46 -34.45
C PRO A 827 -1.57 8.01 -35.45
N VAL A 828 -1.81 6.88 -36.11
CA VAL A 828 -1.01 6.36 -37.20
C VAL A 828 -1.72 6.61 -38.51
N LYS A 829 -0.95 7.07 -39.51
CA LYS A 829 -1.45 7.35 -40.88
C LYS A 829 -1.57 6.08 -41.71
#